data_9ccc7722315f73e5082d178b649c3635
#
_entry.id   9ccc7722315f73e5082d178b649c3635
#
_cell.length_a   1.000
_cell.length_b   1.000
_cell.length_c   1.000
_cell.angle_alpha   90.00
_cell.angle_beta   90.00
_cell.angle_gamma   90.00
#
_symmetry.space_group_name_H-M   'P 1'
#
loop_
_entity.id
_entity.type
_entity.pdbx_description
1 polymer ?
#
loop_
_entity_poly.entity_id
_entity_poly.type
_entity_poly.pdbx_seq_one_letter_code
_entity_poly.pdbx_strand_id
1 'polypeptide(L)'
;MESKLKLPLIKLCGYVFDKNKEEKDYLMALERSFGFTLQEIADERGVTRERIRQITKKYFDKISPLINQIVLNKLEAKGYITIDELLGIFDNDDYNQIGIEACYMSEDLEFLDFADVFVQIRKDEKSTEKYILDLVTEFIGEGIDLYENLEELDILMTDNGFQYVGSEEFINLMQKYGYKLYGDYAIKGSKSYAFLCKKIIAKEFPNGIKLYESEDLDTLRNLVKKQYGNLGIPDNNRAFTSRLTEYLVLCGRGMFTAVENINIEIETIEKIKKFIDERKESVVFYIELFTQFKELLNRTSNINNYHFLHGVLLYYYPEEYTYARDYLTKKENCISATLGDRIKKVFADNRCPIHKNDLKLFIPGVSEAMLLRAIHEEKELFQWEHNYYFSAQMLSISVTDIEYIHNTILNIMNENFGYCSDNLLYNKVINKLENCFKDNNIKSPSNLFYICTYLFSDEFDFRIPHIGRQGMFDAISMKEIALSMLKNIDEISFNKYSNIAEHLMWAMGTRGMVFSDIEKEYIRISDDRYIKRELFRISDEEIGQIESVICQKMKNNFLSLINFESWGLLPNIKYEWNSFLLRSIIEKLSSKLKIIETRKKNRNFERGIIVNVDSSFSEYSEVVANYLKENGYSTISKSKLLSILIETGLTYKIIPKELYNSESIKYLDEEFVVV
;
A
#
# COMPACT_ATOMS: atom_id res chain seq x y z
N MET A 1 -31.90 -43.40 9.88
CA MET A 1 -30.88 -43.50 10.93
C MET A 1 -29.60 -44.02 10.29
N GLU A 2 -28.80 -43.15 9.68
CA GLU A 2 -27.44 -43.43 9.25
C GLU A 2 -26.63 -42.18 9.55
N SER A 3 -26.01 -42.19 10.72
CA SER A 3 -24.93 -41.25 11.03
C SER A 3 -23.72 -41.67 10.21
N LYS A 4 -23.64 -41.25 8.96
CA LYS A 4 -22.40 -41.34 8.20
C LYS A 4 -21.36 -40.48 8.94
N LEU A 5 -20.45 -41.16 9.63
CA LEU A 5 -19.19 -40.56 10.13
C LEU A 5 -18.46 -39.99 8.91
N LYS A 6 -18.66 -38.71 8.62
CA LYS A 6 -17.81 -37.99 7.68
C LYS A 6 -16.48 -37.81 8.38
N LEU A 7 -15.50 -38.62 8.05
CA LEU A 7 -14.10 -38.30 8.39
C LEU A 7 -13.79 -36.89 7.84
N PRO A 8 -13.19 -36.01 8.65
CA PRO A 8 -12.71 -34.75 8.13
C PRO A 8 -11.83 -34.99 6.91
N LEU A 9 -12.00 -34.20 5.84
CA LEU A 9 -11.23 -34.33 4.58
C LEU A 9 -9.72 -34.36 4.82
N ILE A 10 -9.22 -33.61 5.80
CA ILE A 10 -7.81 -33.60 6.21
C ILE A 10 -7.37 -34.99 6.67
N LYS A 11 -8.16 -35.68 7.50
CA LYS A 11 -7.84 -37.04 7.96
C LYS A 11 -7.91 -38.07 6.84
N LEU A 12 -8.84 -37.90 5.90
CA LEU A 12 -8.93 -38.74 4.71
C LEU A 12 -7.71 -38.57 3.82
N CYS A 13 -7.28 -37.33 3.59
CA CYS A 13 -6.09 -37.01 2.81
C CYS A 13 -4.83 -37.56 3.48
N GLY A 14 -4.66 -37.36 4.79
CA GLY A 14 -3.56 -37.93 5.57
C GLY A 14 -3.51 -39.47 5.47
N TYR A 15 -4.65 -40.15 5.54
CA TYR A 15 -4.71 -41.58 5.34
C TYR A 15 -4.27 -42.03 3.94
N VAL A 16 -4.60 -41.26 2.90
CA VAL A 16 -4.14 -41.52 1.52
C VAL A 16 -2.62 -41.36 1.44
N PHE A 17 -2.06 -40.35 2.06
CA PHE A 17 -0.61 -40.17 2.13
C PHE A 17 0.08 -41.32 2.87
N ASP A 18 -0.37 -41.67 4.08
CA ASP A 18 0.19 -42.75 4.88
C ASP A 18 0.18 -44.09 4.13
N LYS A 19 -0.88 -44.37 3.39
CA LYS A 19 -0.99 -45.59 2.58
C LYS A 19 -0.02 -45.63 1.41
N ASN A 20 0.33 -44.48 0.85
CA ASN A 20 1.14 -44.38 -0.36
C ASN A 20 2.62 -44.03 -0.09
N LYS A 21 3.01 -43.71 1.16
CA LYS A 21 4.32 -43.14 1.46
C LYS A 21 5.52 -44.06 1.13
N GLU A 22 5.31 -45.36 0.94
CA GLU A 22 6.34 -46.33 0.50
C GLU A 22 6.30 -46.52 -1.04
N GLU A 23 5.31 -45.95 -1.75
CA GLU A 23 5.21 -46.04 -3.19
C GLU A 23 6.26 -45.17 -3.86
N LYS A 24 6.90 -45.65 -4.94
CA LYS A 24 7.88 -44.89 -5.71
C LYS A 24 7.32 -43.57 -6.26
N ASP A 25 6.04 -43.59 -6.66
CA ASP A 25 5.35 -42.41 -7.22
C ASP A 25 5.22 -41.31 -6.17
N TYR A 26 4.95 -41.64 -4.91
CA TYR A 26 4.92 -40.73 -3.78
C TYR A 26 6.29 -40.13 -3.51
N LEU A 27 7.35 -40.94 -3.43
CA LEU A 27 8.70 -40.44 -3.17
C LEU A 27 9.18 -39.47 -4.25
N MET A 28 8.89 -39.73 -5.53
CA MET A 28 9.22 -38.83 -6.64
C MET A 28 8.41 -37.51 -6.57
N ALA A 29 7.13 -37.58 -6.20
CA ALA A 29 6.32 -36.40 -6.01
C ALA A 29 6.79 -35.58 -4.81
N LEU A 30 7.20 -36.21 -3.73
CA LEU A 30 7.76 -35.57 -2.55
C LEU A 30 9.08 -34.87 -2.88
N GLU A 31 10.00 -35.53 -3.56
CA GLU A 31 11.25 -34.90 -4.02
C GLU A 31 10.96 -33.70 -4.91
N ARG A 32 10.01 -33.82 -5.83
CA ARG A 32 9.57 -32.69 -6.66
C ARG A 32 9.04 -31.51 -5.82
N SER A 33 8.25 -31.77 -4.80
CA SER A 33 7.68 -30.73 -3.92
C SER A 33 8.74 -30.07 -3.04
N PHE A 34 9.86 -30.73 -2.78
CA PHE A 34 11.04 -30.15 -2.15
C PHE A 34 11.95 -29.37 -3.13
N GLY A 35 11.59 -29.31 -4.41
CA GLY A 35 12.26 -28.50 -5.40
C GLY A 35 13.31 -29.22 -6.23
N PHE A 36 13.46 -30.54 -6.10
CA PHE A 36 14.32 -31.30 -7.01
C PHE A 36 13.80 -31.18 -8.44
N THR A 37 14.71 -30.98 -9.39
CA THR A 37 14.36 -30.94 -10.80
C THR A 37 13.95 -32.33 -11.30
N LEU A 38 13.13 -32.36 -12.35
CA LEU A 38 12.79 -33.64 -12.99
C LEU A 38 14.03 -34.40 -13.50
N GLN A 39 15.11 -33.68 -13.85
CA GLN A 39 16.35 -34.27 -14.31
C GLN A 39 17.12 -34.91 -13.15
N GLU A 40 17.28 -34.24 -12.02
CA GLU A 40 17.95 -34.78 -10.82
C GLU A 40 17.26 -36.08 -10.36
N ILE A 41 15.93 -36.04 -10.27
CA ILE A 41 15.15 -37.24 -9.89
C ILE A 41 15.33 -38.37 -10.94
N ALA A 42 15.41 -38.03 -12.21
CA ALA A 42 15.60 -39.01 -13.30
C ALA A 42 16.99 -39.65 -13.25
N ASP A 43 18.02 -38.87 -13.05
CA ASP A 43 19.43 -39.28 -12.99
C ASP A 43 19.65 -40.25 -11.80
N GLU A 44 19.11 -39.91 -10.63
CA GLU A 44 19.23 -40.79 -9.44
C GLU A 44 18.56 -42.14 -9.62
N ARG A 45 17.50 -42.21 -10.44
CA ARG A 45 16.70 -43.44 -10.64
C ARG A 45 16.99 -44.16 -11.96
N GLY A 46 17.88 -43.61 -12.78
CA GLY A 46 18.24 -44.23 -14.06
C GLY A 46 17.09 -44.27 -15.07
N VAL A 47 16.19 -43.25 -15.06
CA VAL A 47 15.04 -43.16 -15.96
C VAL A 47 15.09 -41.82 -16.71
N THR A 48 14.20 -41.64 -17.68
CA THR A 48 14.16 -40.37 -18.44
C THR A 48 13.38 -39.29 -17.67
N ARG A 49 13.76 -38.02 -17.83
CA ARG A 49 13.07 -36.82 -17.32
C ARG A 49 11.56 -36.89 -17.62
N GLU A 50 11.20 -37.26 -18.85
CA GLU A 50 9.81 -37.37 -19.27
C GLU A 50 9.06 -38.47 -18.48
N ARG A 51 9.74 -39.56 -18.14
CA ARG A 51 9.14 -40.61 -17.32
C ARG A 51 8.84 -40.10 -15.91
N ILE A 52 9.74 -39.34 -15.31
CA ILE A 52 9.49 -38.71 -14.00
C ILE A 52 8.31 -37.71 -14.10
N ARG A 53 8.28 -36.88 -15.14
CA ARG A 53 7.16 -35.93 -15.36
C ARG A 53 5.80 -36.65 -15.42
N GLN A 54 5.73 -37.79 -16.12
CA GLN A 54 4.49 -38.57 -16.21
C GLN A 54 4.08 -39.18 -14.88
N ILE A 55 5.04 -39.68 -14.12
CA ILE A 55 4.79 -40.33 -12.81
C ILE A 55 4.33 -39.25 -11.82
N THR A 56 5.07 -38.19 -11.66
CA THR A 56 4.72 -37.09 -10.74
C THR A 56 3.39 -36.47 -11.09
N LYS A 57 3.14 -36.19 -12.39
CA LYS A 57 1.86 -35.66 -12.84
C LYS A 57 0.71 -36.62 -12.46
N LYS A 58 0.84 -37.90 -12.78
CA LYS A 58 -0.19 -38.89 -12.44
C LYS A 58 -0.45 -38.96 -10.93
N TYR A 59 0.58 -38.82 -10.11
CA TYR A 59 0.43 -38.77 -8.66
C TYR A 59 -0.32 -37.54 -8.22
N PHE A 60 0.08 -36.34 -8.70
CA PHE A 60 -0.61 -35.11 -8.38
C PHE A 60 -2.06 -35.08 -8.90
N ASP A 61 -2.33 -35.57 -10.09
CA ASP A 61 -3.70 -35.70 -10.62
C ASP A 61 -4.61 -36.56 -9.71
N LYS A 62 -4.04 -37.53 -9.00
CA LYS A 62 -4.76 -38.40 -8.05
C LYS A 62 -5.10 -37.68 -6.74
N ILE A 63 -4.19 -36.85 -6.22
CA ILE A 63 -4.35 -36.21 -4.90
C ILE A 63 -4.93 -34.81 -4.96
N SER A 64 -4.70 -34.07 -6.06
CA SER A 64 -5.14 -32.69 -6.23
C SER A 64 -6.63 -32.49 -5.94
N PRO A 65 -7.57 -33.36 -6.33
CA PRO A 65 -8.97 -33.16 -6.01
C PRO A 65 -9.26 -33.11 -4.49
N LEU A 66 -8.51 -33.91 -3.68
CA LEU A 66 -8.67 -33.92 -2.22
C LEU A 66 -8.06 -32.64 -1.61
N ILE A 67 -6.87 -32.26 -2.06
CA ILE A 67 -6.18 -31.06 -1.60
C ILE A 67 -7.00 -29.82 -1.99
N ASN A 68 -7.45 -29.73 -3.24
CA ASN A 68 -8.29 -28.63 -3.72
C ASN A 68 -9.55 -28.49 -2.87
N GLN A 69 -10.24 -29.58 -2.54
CA GLN A 69 -11.43 -29.51 -1.71
C GLN A 69 -11.14 -29.01 -0.28
N ILE A 70 -10.01 -29.41 0.30
CA ILE A 70 -9.58 -28.90 1.62
C ILE A 70 -9.30 -27.40 1.53
N VAL A 71 -8.58 -26.96 0.50
CA VAL A 71 -8.20 -25.56 0.29
C VAL A 71 -9.42 -24.72 -0.05
N LEU A 72 -10.29 -25.15 -0.96
CA LEU A 72 -11.52 -24.45 -1.30
C LEU A 72 -12.45 -24.27 -0.09
N ASN A 73 -12.58 -25.28 0.78
CA ASN A 73 -13.35 -25.12 2.02
C ASN A 73 -12.75 -24.08 2.98
N LYS A 74 -11.43 -23.89 2.96
CA LYS A 74 -10.76 -22.84 3.74
C LYS A 74 -10.91 -21.47 3.05
N LEU A 75 -10.88 -21.42 1.72
CA LEU A 75 -11.10 -20.21 0.92
C LEU A 75 -12.52 -19.66 1.09
N GLU A 76 -13.55 -20.52 1.24
CA GLU A 76 -14.92 -20.08 1.50
C GLU A 76 -15.05 -19.17 2.73
N ALA A 77 -14.16 -19.32 3.72
CA ALA A 77 -14.21 -18.56 4.97
C ALA A 77 -13.60 -17.16 4.86
N LYS A 78 -12.55 -16.97 4.05
CA LYS A 78 -11.80 -15.70 3.97
C LYS A 78 -11.32 -15.30 2.57
N GLY A 79 -11.62 -16.08 1.54
CA GLY A 79 -11.28 -15.79 0.15
C GLY A 79 -9.84 -16.09 -0.27
N TYR A 80 -8.93 -16.38 0.65
CA TYR A 80 -7.51 -16.67 0.37
C TYR A 80 -6.91 -17.63 1.39
N ILE A 81 -5.77 -18.22 1.04
CA ILE A 81 -4.98 -19.05 1.97
C ILE A 81 -3.48 -18.79 1.74
N THR A 82 -2.74 -18.58 2.82
CA THR A 82 -1.29 -18.34 2.76
C THR A 82 -0.52 -19.65 2.66
N ILE A 83 0.73 -19.59 2.17
CA ILE A 83 1.64 -20.74 2.19
C ILE A 83 1.85 -21.25 3.62
N ASP A 84 1.99 -20.34 4.60
CA ASP A 84 2.16 -20.72 6.01
C ASP A 84 0.96 -21.50 6.55
N GLU A 85 -0.25 -21.16 6.14
CA GLU A 85 -1.45 -21.92 6.51
C GLU A 85 -1.53 -23.28 5.82
N LEU A 86 -1.03 -23.39 4.59
CA LEU A 86 -0.89 -24.66 3.88
C LEU A 86 0.13 -25.56 4.57
N LEU A 87 1.24 -24.99 5.06
CA LEU A 87 2.26 -25.70 5.84
C LEU A 87 1.74 -26.20 7.20
N GLY A 88 0.61 -25.72 7.66
CA GLY A 88 -0.04 -26.12 8.91
C GLY A 88 -1.29 -26.98 8.72
N ILE A 89 -1.60 -27.45 7.51
CA ILE A 89 -2.81 -28.26 7.26
C ILE A 89 -2.67 -29.66 7.85
N PHE A 90 -1.51 -30.27 7.70
CA PHE A 90 -1.20 -31.60 8.21
C PHE A 90 -0.14 -31.55 9.31
N ASP A 91 -0.18 -32.46 10.26
CA ASP A 91 0.84 -32.63 11.30
C ASP A 91 2.17 -33.19 10.75
N ASN A 92 2.27 -33.35 9.44
CA ASN A 92 3.42 -33.92 8.73
C ASN A 92 3.90 -32.94 7.64
N ASP A 93 5.17 -32.54 7.71
CA ASP A 93 5.77 -31.58 6.80
C ASP A 93 5.82 -32.08 5.34
N ASP A 94 6.07 -33.38 5.11
CA ASP A 94 6.08 -33.95 3.77
C ASP A 94 4.72 -33.82 3.08
N TYR A 95 3.64 -34.04 3.85
CA TYR A 95 2.27 -33.94 3.34
C TYR A 95 1.91 -32.49 3.01
N ASN A 96 2.39 -31.54 3.84
CA ASN A 96 2.22 -30.12 3.59
C ASN A 96 2.94 -29.67 2.31
N GLN A 97 4.18 -30.14 2.10
CA GLN A 97 4.95 -29.82 0.89
C GLN A 97 4.26 -30.35 -0.39
N ILE A 98 3.84 -31.61 -0.36
CA ILE A 98 3.07 -32.19 -1.47
C ILE A 98 1.76 -31.42 -1.68
N GLY A 99 1.10 -31.01 -0.60
CA GLY A 99 -0.13 -30.21 -0.65
C GLY A 99 0.07 -28.86 -1.34
N ILE A 100 1.16 -28.18 -1.04
CA ILE A 100 1.51 -26.89 -1.68
C ILE A 100 1.79 -27.09 -3.17
N GLU A 101 2.57 -28.10 -3.55
CA GLU A 101 2.86 -28.38 -4.96
C GLU A 101 1.57 -28.74 -5.72
N ALA A 102 0.66 -29.50 -5.09
CA ALA A 102 -0.65 -29.79 -5.67
C ALA A 102 -1.49 -28.52 -5.89
N CYS A 103 -1.42 -27.52 -4.99
CA CYS A 103 -2.08 -26.23 -5.17
C CYS A 103 -1.50 -25.44 -6.35
N TYR A 104 -0.16 -25.45 -6.53
CA TYR A 104 0.47 -24.82 -7.70
C TYR A 104 0.06 -25.46 -9.04
N MET A 105 -0.27 -26.75 -9.02
CA MET A 105 -0.70 -27.49 -10.21
C MET A 105 -2.22 -27.48 -10.42
N SER A 106 -2.99 -26.90 -9.51
CA SER A 106 -4.45 -26.87 -9.55
C SER A 106 -4.97 -25.96 -10.65
N GLU A 107 -6.01 -26.40 -11.35
CA GLU A 107 -6.75 -25.59 -12.33
C GLU A 107 -7.81 -24.69 -11.65
N ASP A 108 -8.10 -24.90 -10.37
CA ASP A 108 -9.09 -24.16 -9.58
C ASP A 108 -8.47 -23.04 -8.75
N LEU A 109 -7.14 -23.03 -8.60
CA LEU A 109 -6.40 -22.12 -7.72
C LEU A 109 -5.41 -21.28 -8.51
N GLU A 110 -5.37 -20.00 -8.21
CA GLU A 110 -4.37 -19.05 -8.69
C GLU A 110 -3.44 -18.67 -7.53
N PHE A 111 -2.13 -18.78 -7.76
CA PHE A 111 -1.14 -18.32 -6.81
C PHE A 111 -0.74 -16.89 -7.12
N LEU A 112 -0.99 -15.99 -6.18
CA LEU A 112 -0.61 -14.58 -6.26
C LEU A 112 0.75 -14.40 -5.61
N ASP A 113 1.78 -14.38 -6.43
CA ASP A 113 3.17 -14.37 -5.98
C ASP A 113 3.59 -13.11 -5.24
N PHE A 114 2.97 -11.98 -5.53
CA PHE A 114 3.22 -10.70 -4.86
C PHE A 114 2.66 -10.67 -3.42
N ALA A 115 1.68 -11.52 -3.11
CA ALA A 115 1.03 -11.61 -1.80
C ALA A 115 1.26 -12.96 -1.09
N ASP A 116 1.95 -13.90 -1.74
CA ASP A 116 2.20 -15.25 -1.24
C ASP A 116 0.93 -16.02 -0.81
N VAL A 117 -0.16 -15.85 -1.55
CA VAL A 117 -1.44 -16.48 -1.26
C VAL A 117 -1.97 -17.26 -2.46
N PHE A 118 -2.73 -18.31 -2.18
CA PHE A 118 -3.59 -18.95 -3.16
C PHE A 118 -5.00 -18.38 -3.03
N VAL A 119 -5.63 -18.12 -4.17
CA VAL A 119 -7.02 -17.72 -4.30
C VAL A 119 -7.75 -18.65 -5.26
N GLN A 120 -9.07 -18.66 -5.21
CA GLN A 120 -9.85 -19.40 -6.20
C GLN A 120 -9.79 -18.64 -7.54
N ILE A 121 -9.57 -19.36 -8.65
CA ILE A 121 -9.59 -18.79 -9.98
C ILE A 121 -10.96 -18.16 -10.27
N ARG A 122 -10.96 -16.93 -10.70
CA ARG A 122 -12.17 -16.20 -11.10
C ARG A 122 -12.74 -16.80 -12.39
N LYS A 123 -14.06 -16.82 -12.50
CA LYS A 123 -14.76 -17.32 -13.70
C LYS A 123 -14.80 -16.32 -14.85
N ASP A 124 -14.44 -15.07 -14.61
CA ASP A 124 -14.26 -14.03 -15.60
C ASP A 124 -12.88 -14.22 -16.27
N GLU A 125 -12.73 -13.84 -17.53
CA GLU A 125 -11.55 -14.11 -18.36
C GLU A 125 -10.21 -13.49 -17.86
N LYS A 126 -10.22 -12.71 -16.80
CA LYS A 126 -9.02 -12.06 -16.22
C LYS A 126 -8.55 -12.81 -14.99
N SER A 127 -7.22 -13.04 -14.87
CA SER A 127 -6.61 -13.49 -13.63
C SER A 127 -6.88 -12.49 -12.50
N THR A 128 -6.91 -13.00 -11.27
CA THR A 128 -7.10 -12.15 -10.08
C THR A 128 -6.00 -11.11 -9.96
N GLU A 129 -4.75 -11.48 -10.22
CA GLU A 129 -3.61 -10.55 -10.24
C GLU A 129 -3.83 -9.39 -11.22
N LYS A 130 -4.30 -9.69 -12.44
CA LYS A 130 -4.55 -8.66 -13.44
C LYS A 130 -5.71 -7.74 -13.03
N TYR A 131 -6.73 -8.27 -12.41
CA TYR A 131 -7.84 -7.48 -11.91
C TYR A 131 -7.38 -6.53 -10.79
N ILE A 132 -6.60 -7.02 -9.83
CA ILE A 132 -6.01 -6.19 -8.77
C ILE A 132 -5.09 -5.12 -9.39
N LEU A 133 -4.27 -5.49 -10.38
CA LEU A 133 -3.41 -4.53 -11.09
C LEU A 133 -4.21 -3.42 -11.79
N ASP A 134 -5.33 -3.77 -12.41
CA ASP A 134 -6.19 -2.78 -13.07
C ASP A 134 -6.75 -1.79 -12.04
N LEU A 135 -7.26 -2.26 -10.87
CA LEU A 135 -7.70 -1.42 -9.76
C LEU A 135 -6.59 -0.50 -9.24
N VAL A 136 -5.43 -1.09 -9.00
CA VAL A 136 -4.25 -0.37 -8.51
C VAL A 136 -3.77 0.68 -9.52
N THR A 137 -3.76 0.34 -10.81
CA THR A 137 -3.34 1.26 -11.87
C THR A 137 -4.29 2.45 -11.96
N GLU A 138 -5.57 2.21 -11.81
CA GLU A 138 -6.59 3.26 -11.78
C GLU A 138 -6.45 4.15 -10.54
N PHE A 139 -6.22 3.55 -9.38
CA PHE A 139 -6.00 4.25 -8.11
C PHE A 139 -4.78 5.17 -8.15
N ILE A 140 -3.63 4.66 -8.60
CA ILE A 140 -2.38 5.42 -8.65
C ILE A 140 -2.44 6.54 -9.69
N GLY A 141 -3.13 6.31 -10.81
CA GLY A 141 -3.16 7.27 -11.91
C GLY A 141 -1.75 7.60 -12.42
N GLU A 142 -1.37 8.89 -12.35
CA GLU A 142 -0.06 9.36 -12.79
C GLU A 142 1.07 9.17 -11.77
N GLY A 143 0.73 8.97 -10.51
CA GLY A 143 1.62 8.77 -9.38
C GLY A 143 0.97 9.19 -8.07
N ILE A 144 1.35 8.55 -6.97
CA ILE A 144 0.72 8.73 -5.66
C ILE A 144 1.76 8.70 -4.54
N ASP A 145 1.55 9.49 -3.50
CA ASP A 145 2.24 9.32 -2.23
C ASP A 145 1.59 8.15 -1.50
N LEU A 146 2.35 7.07 -1.34
CA LEU A 146 1.82 5.84 -0.75
C LEU A 146 1.48 6.03 0.72
N TYR A 147 2.31 6.77 1.45
CA TYR A 147 2.11 6.94 2.88
C TYR A 147 0.82 7.71 3.18
N GLU A 148 0.56 8.77 2.42
CA GLU A 148 -0.65 9.59 2.58
C GLU A 148 -1.93 8.87 2.13
N ASN A 149 -1.81 7.83 1.26
CA ASN A 149 -2.95 7.16 0.64
C ASN A 149 -3.08 5.67 1.00
N LEU A 150 -2.29 5.16 1.95
CA LEU A 150 -2.33 3.75 2.35
C LEU A 150 -3.71 3.30 2.85
N GLU A 151 -4.39 4.16 3.59
CA GLU A 151 -5.72 3.86 4.14
C GLU A 151 -6.78 3.76 3.03
N GLU A 152 -6.76 4.68 2.06
CA GLU A 152 -7.69 4.64 0.92
C GLU A 152 -7.44 3.41 0.04
N LEU A 153 -6.17 3.04 -0.14
CA LEU A 153 -5.80 1.85 -0.87
C LEU A 153 -6.31 0.58 -0.17
N ASP A 154 -6.14 0.51 1.14
CA ASP A 154 -6.57 -0.62 1.94
C ASP A 154 -8.09 -0.81 1.89
N ILE A 155 -8.83 0.30 1.89
CA ILE A 155 -10.27 0.30 1.68
C ILE A 155 -10.60 -0.23 0.29
N LEU A 156 -9.92 0.27 -0.75
CA LEU A 156 -10.13 -0.18 -2.11
C LEU A 156 -9.94 -1.70 -2.24
N MET A 157 -8.88 -2.24 -1.63
CA MET A 157 -8.61 -3.68 -1.65
C MET A 157 -9.65 -4.46 -0.86
N THR A 158 -10.02 -3.99 0.33
CA THR A 158 -11.00 -4.64 1.20
C THR A 158 -12.40 -4.66 0.57
N ASP A 159 -12.85 -3.55 0.01
CA ASP A 159 -14.17 -3.43 -0.63
C ASP A 159 -14.30 -4.32 -1.88
N ASN A 160 -13.17 -4.65 -2.51
CA ASN A 160 -13.11 -5.59 -3.63
C ASN A 160 -12.83 -7.04 -3.22
N GLY A 161 -12.75 -7.34 -1.92
CA GLY A 161 -12.53 -8.68 -1.39
C GLY A 161 -11.07 -9.13 -1.37
N PHE A 162 -10.11 -8.20 -1.45
CA PHE A 162 -8.66 -8.47 -1.49
C PHE A 162 -7.95 -8.09 -0.18
N GLN A 163 -8.56 -8.43 0.97
CA GLN A 163 -8.03 -8.08 2.30
C GLN A 163 -6.64 -8.67 2.59
N TYR A 164 -6.12 -9.53 1.74
CA TYR A 164 -4.76 -10.07 1.79
C TYR A 164 -3.73 -9.19 1.08
N VAL A 165 -4.16 -8.14 0.40
CA VAL A 165 -3.28 -7.16 -0.25
C VAL A 165 -3.12 -5.98 0.70
N GLY A 166 -2.12 -6.04 1.55
CA GLY A 166 -1.70 -4.90 2.37
C GLY A 166 -0.64 -4.05 1.68
N SER A 167 -0.03 -3.14 2.42
CA SER A 167 0.95 -2.17 1.88
C SER A 167 2.16 -2.85 1.24
N GLU A 168 2.66 -3.94 1.83
CA GLU A 168 3.83 -4.66 1.32
C GLU A 168 3.50 -5.40 0.03
N GLU A 169 2.40 -6.13 0.00
CA GLU A 169 1.92 -6.86 -1.17
C GLU A 169 1.63 -5.90 -2.33
N PHE A 170 1.08 -4.74 -2.02
CA PHE A 170 0.85 -3.67 -2.99
C PHE A 170 2.15 -3.16 -3.59
N ILE A 171 3.17 -2.88 -2.78
CA ILE A 171 4.49 -2.45 -3.26
C ILE A 171 5.12 -3.53 -4.14
N ASN A 172 5.03 -4.80 -3.74
CA ASN A 172 5.53 -5.93 -4.52
C ASN A 172 4.84 -6.04 -5.89
N LEU A 173 3.51 -5.88 -5.92
CA LEU A 173 2.76 -5.87 -7.18
C LEU A 173 3.19 -4.71 -8.08
N MET A 174 3.30 -3.51 -7.52
CA MET A 174 3.73 -2.34 -8.29
C MET A 174 5.12 -2.50 -8.89
N GLN A 175 6.10 -2.97 -8.10
CA GLN A 175 7.46 -3.20 -8.57
C GLN A 175 7.50 -4.24 -9.70
N LYS A 176 6.72 -5.33 -9.55
CA LYS A 176 6.57 -6.36 -10.59
C LYS A 176 6.10 -5.78 -11.93
N TYR A 177 5.22 -4.77 -11.90
CA TYR A 177 4.65 -4.14 -13.09
C TYR A 177 5.30 -2.82 -13.50
N GLY A 178 6.54 -2.61 -13.05
CA GLY A 178 7.41 -1.52 -13.51
C GLY A 178 7.12 -0.16 -12.90
N TYR A 179 6.42 -0.11 -11.77
CA TYR A 179 6.37 1.09 -10.97
C TYR A 179 7.70 1.30 -10.24
N LYS A 180 8.12 2.54 -10.16
CA LYS A 180 9.30 2.95 -9.39
C LYS A 180 8.87 3.67 -8.13
N LEU A 181 9.53 3.34 -7.03
CA LEU A 181 9.40 4.01 -5.76
C LEU A 181 10.52 5.05 -5.62
N TYR A 182 10.15 6.25 -5.26
CA TYR A 182 11.06 7.33 -4.92
C TYR A 182 10.70 7.80 -3.50
N GLY A 183 11.40 7.26 -2.49
CA GLY A 183 10.92 7.35 -1.11
C GLY A 183 9.53 6.70 -1.01
N ASP A 184 8.57 7.44 -0.49
CA ASP A 184 7.17 6.98 -0.36
C ASP A 184 6.32 7.24 -1.61
N TYR A 185 6.89 7.79 -2.68
CA TYR A 185 6.16 8.15 -3.88
C TYR A 185 6.30 7.11 -5.00
N ALA A 186 5.17 6.57 -5.46
CA ALA A 186 5.09 5.57 -6.52
C ALA A 186 4.71 6.20 -7.86
N ILE A 187 5.44 5.86 -8.93
CA ILE A 187 5.18 6.32 -10.30
C ILE A 187 5.28 5.16 -11.29
N LYS A 188 4.37 5.09 -12.26
CA LYS A 188 4.46 4.13 -13.35
C LYS A 188 5.50 4.57 -14.40
N GLY A 189 6.50 3.73 -14.61
CA GLY A 189 7.56 3.97 -15.62
C GLY A 189 8.55 5.06 -15.23
N SER A 190 9.35 5.49 -16.21
CA SER A 190 10.32 6.59 -16.04
C SER A 190 9.66 7.93 -16.32
N LYS A 191 8.77 8.41 -15.45
CA LYS A 191 8.28 9.78 -15.60
C LYS A 191 9.35 10.78 -15.17
N SER A 192 9.23 11.95 -15.73
CA SER A 192 10.09 13.08 -15.50
C SER A 192 10.23 13.36 -14.01
N TYR A 193 11.47 13.47 -13.52
CA TYR A 193 11.81 14.04 -12.20
C TYR A 193 11.06 15.35 -11.91
N ALA A 194 10.61 16.05 -12.94
CA ALA A 194 9.87 17.32 -12.82
C ALA A 194 8.56 17.16 -12.04
N PHE A 195 7.90 16.03 -12.14
CA PHE A 195 6.70 15.74 -11.36
C PHE A 195 6.99 15.64 -9.85
N LEU A 196 8.07 14.99 -9.46
CA LEU A 196 8.49 14.90 -8.06
C LEU A 196 9.00 16.25 -7.53
N CYS A 197 9.69 17.02 -8.39
CA CYS A 197 10.06 18.39 -8.07
C CYS A 197 8.83 19.27 -7.81
N LYS A 198 7.73 19.10 -8.58
CA LYS A 198 6.46 19.80 -8.34
C LYS A 198 5.94 19.53 -6.92
N LYS A 199 6.00 18.29 -6.42
CA LYS A 199 5.57 17.95 -5.06
C LYS A 199 6.38 18.67 -3.99
N ILE A 200 7.72 18.71 -4.15
CA ILE A 200 8.58 19.50 -3.26
C ILE A 200 8.23 21.00 -3.33
N ILE A 201 7.99 21.50 -4.54
CA ILE A 201 7.63 22.92 -4.71
C ILE A 201 6.29 23.22 -4.03
N ALA A 202 5.31 22.32 -4.13
CA ALA A 202 4.03 22.48 -3.45
C ALA A 202 4.18 22.59 -1.94
N LYS A 203 5.06 21.81 -1.35
CA LYS A 203 5.26 21.70 0.11
C LYS A 203 6.20 22.80 0.65
N GLU A 204 7.37 22.93 0.03
CA GLU A 204 8.47 23.73 0.58
C GLU A 204 8.53 25.17 0.03
N PHE A 205 7.83 25.45 -1.09
CA PHE A 205 7.80 26.77 -1.72
C PHE A 205 6.36 27.27 -1.92
N PRO A 206 5.58 27.47 -0.84
CA PRO A 206 4.16 27.86 -0.94
C PRO A 206 3.96 29.20 -1.64
N ASN A 207 4.95 30.10 -1.60
CA ASN A 207 4.93 31.40 -2.27
C ASN A 207 5.56 31.38 -3.68
N GLY A 208 5.96 30.20 -4.16
CA GLY A 208 6.61 30.00 -5.45
C GLY A 208 8.15 30.01 -5.38
N ILE A 209 8.76 29.51 -6.45
CA ILE A 209 10.21 29.37 -6.63
C ILE A 209 10.67 30.12 -7.87
N LYS A 210 11.84 30.75 -7.83
CA LYS A 210 12.43 31.44 -8.98
C LYS A 210 13.27 30.47 -9.82
N LEU A 211 12.69 29.95 -10.88
CA LEU A 211 13.33 28.93 -11.71
C LEU A 211 14.57 29.41 -12.49
N TYR A 212 14.85 30.71 -12.52
CA TYR A 212 16.00 31.25 -13.23
C TYR A 212 17.11 31.73 -12.29
N GLU A 213 16.97 31.54 -10.97
CA GLU A 213 18.00 31.81 -9.97
C GLU A 213 18.65 30.49 -9.55
N SER A 214 20.00 30.43 -9.61
CA SER A 214 20.75 29.18 -9.33
C SER A 214 20.58 28.71 -7.88
N GLU A 215 20.50 29.63 -6.92
CA GLU A 215 20.36 29.32 -5.50
C GLU A 215 19.05 28.57 -5.18
N ASP A 216 17.94 29.03 -5.77
CA ASP A 216 16.63 28.39 -5.61
C ASP A 216 16.62 26.99 -6.25
N LEU A 217 17.24 26.86 -7.43
CA LEU A 217 17.34 25.56 -8.12
C LEU A 217 18.22 24.55 -7.37
N ASP A 218 19.33 25.01 -6.77
CA ASP A 218 20.23 24.16 -5.99
C ASP A 218 19.55 23.73 -4.68
N THR A 219 18.79 24.63 -4.07
CA THR A 219 17.95 24.32 -2.91
C THR A 219 16.92 23.22 -3.27
N LEU A 220 16.22 23.41 -4.40
CA LEU A 220 15.26 22.41 -4.89
C LEU A 220 15.93 21.06 -5.15
N ARG A 221 17.10 21.02 -5.82
CA ARG A 221 17.83 19.76 -6.06
C ARG A 221 18.19 19.06 -4.76
N ASN A 222 18.65 19.80 -3.77
CA ASN A 222 19.03 19.25 -2.47
C ASN A 222 17.83 18.66 -1.73
N LEU A 223 16.69 19.36 -1.74
CA LEU A 223 15.44 18.87 -1.13
C LEU A 223 14.95 17.60 -1.82
N VAL A 224 14.91 17.60 -3.16
CA VAL A 224 14.53 16.44 -3.96
C VAL A 224 15.43 15.25 -3.68
N LYS A 225 16.76 15.48 -3.67
CA LYS A 225 17.74 14.42 -3.37
C LYS A 225 17.56 13.85 -1.97
N LYS A 226 17.24 14.70 -1.00
CA LYS A 226 17.00 14.28 0.39
C LYS A 226 15.74 13.41 0.52
N GLN A 227 14.67 13.75 -0.18
CA GLN A 227 13.38 13.07 -0.03
C GLN A 227 13.22 11.87 -0.96
N TYR A 228 13.71 11.95 -2.20
CA TYR A 228 13.48 10.95 -3.25
C TYR A 228 14.76 10.28 -3.75
N GLY A 229 15.92 10.62 -3.19
CA GLY A 229 17.19 10.09 -3.66
C GLY A 229 17.68 10.74 -4.96
N ASN A 230 18.56 10.04 -5.67
CA ASN A 230 19.13 10.55 -6.91
C ASN A 230 18.21 10.26 -8.11
N LEU A 231 17.51 11.28 -8.58
CA LEU A 231 16.58 11.18 -9.70
C LEU A 231 17.22 11.43 -11.09
N GLY A 232 18.54 11.63 -11.16
CA GLY A 232 19.21 11.99 -12.41
C GLY A 232 18.76 13.36 -12.93
N ILE A 233 18.52 14.33 -12.04
CA ILE A 233 18.18 15.72 -12.41
C ILE A 233 19.36 16.30 -13.20
N PRO A 234 19.12 16.95 -14.37
CA PRO A 234 20.19 17.55 -15.14
C PRO A 234 20.93 18.64 -14.35
N ASP A 235 22.26 18.65 -14.45
CA ASP A 235 23.08 19.75 -13.90
C ASP A 235 22.84 21.07 -14.65
N ASN A 236 22.48 20.98 -15.92
CA ASN A 236 22.16 22.15 -16.74
C ASN A 236 20.82 22.78 -16.31
N ASN A 237 20.89 23.97 -15.71
CA ASN A 237 19.73 24.71 -15.23
C ASN A 237 18.67 24.94 -16.31
N ARG A 238 19.04 25.22 -17.56
CA ARG A 238 18.10 25.45 -18.66
C ARG A 238 17.31 24.19 -19.01
N ALA A 239 17.96 23.03 -19.05
CA ALA A 239 17.29 21.75 -19.29
C ALA A 239 16.38 21.38 -18.13
N PHE A 240 16.81 21.65 -16.90
CA PHE A 240 16.02 21.42 -15.69
C PHE A 240 14.77 22.29 -15.66
N THR A 241 14.91 23.60 -15.82
CA THR A 241 13.78 24.56 -15.77
C THR A 241 12.76 24.34 -16.89
N SER A 242 13.23 24.02 -18.11
CA SER A 242 12.33 23.74 -19.24
C SER A 242 11.36 22.61 -18.93
N ARG A 243 11.80 21.57 -18.23
CA ARG A 243 10.94 20.45 -17.81
C ARG A 243 10.02 20.81 -16.64
N LEU A 244 10.50 21.64 -15.69
CA LEU A 244 9.71 22.05 -14.54
C LEU A 244 8.53 22.93 -14.95
N THR A 245 8.72 23.84 -15.90
CA THR A 245 7.66 24.75 -16.34
C THR A 245 6.44 24.05 -16.96
N GLU A 246 6.60 22.81 -17.43
CA GLU A 246 5.46 22.01 -17.92
C GLU A 246 4.49 21.59 -16.80
N TYR A 247 4.95 21.57 -15.55
CA TYR A 247 4.20 21.10 -14.37
C TYR A 247 3.83 22.21 -13.39
N LEU A 248 4.27 23.44 -13.64
CA LEU A 248 4.12 24.53 -12.71
C LEU A 248 3.33 25.69 -13.34
N VAL A 249 2.75 26.50 -12.48
CA VAL A 249 2.00 27.69 -12.84
C VAL A 249 2.82 28.94 -12.54
N LEU A 250 2.85 29.88 -13.48
CA LEU A 250 3.50 31.16 -13.29
C LEU A 250 2.80 31.94 -12.16
N CYS A 251 3.52 32.33 -11.11
CA CYS A 251 2.97 33.07 -9.97
C CYS A 251 3.63 34.43 -9.75
N GLY A 252 4.65 34.77 -10.55
CA GLY A 252 5.34 36.03 -10.52
C GLY A 252 6.34 36.18 -11.67
N ARG A 253 7.08 37.27 -11.75
CA ARG A 253 8.08 37.43 -12.80
C ARG A 253 9.23 36.45 -12.65
N GLY A 254 9.21 35.39 -13.46
CA GLY A 254 10.18 34.29 -13.38
C GLY A 254 9.98 33.36 -12.16
N MET A 255 8.88 33.54 -11.45
CA MET A 255 8.47 32.70 -10.32
C MET A 255 7.36 31.74 -10.73
N PHE A 256 7.47 30.52 -10.27
CA PHE A 256 6.51 29.47 -10.55
C PHE A 256 6.10 28.76 -9.26
N THR A 257 4.88 28.28 -9.22
CA THR A 257 4.34 27.52 -8.08
C THR A 257 3.65 26.26 -8.56
N ALA A 258 3.44 25.31 -7.66
CA ALA A 258 2.60 24.17 -7.93
C ALA A 258 1.12 24.58 -7.90
N VAL A 259 0.28 23.87 -8.66
CA VAL A 259 -1.15 24.15 -8.73
C VAL A 259 -1.84 24.02 -7.37
N GLU A 260 -1.32 23.14 -6.52
CA GLU A 260 -1.78 22.90 -5.16
C GLU A 260 -1.68 24.16 -4.25
N ASN A 261 -0.80 25.09 -4.61
CA ASN A 261 -0.61 26.36 -3.89
C ASN A 261 -1.48 27.51 -4.43
N ILE A 262 -2.32 27.24 -5.43
CA ILE A 262 -3.24 28.22 -5.99
C ILE A 262 -4.55 28.16 -5.22
N ASN A 263 -4.87 29.23 -4.54
CA ASN A 263 -6.17 29.39 -3.90
C ASN A 263 -6.98 30.47 -4.65
N ILE A 264 -8.07 30.05 -5.31
CA ILE A 264 -8.99 30.94 -6.00
C ILE A 264 -10.39 30.32 -6.00
N GLU A 265 -11.41 31.13 -5.65
CA GLU A 265 -12.80 30.74 -5.82
C GLU A 265 -13.15 30.60 -7.29
N ILE A 266 -13.81 29.50 -7.67
CA ILE A 266 -14.21 29.23 -9.05
C ILE A 266 -15.06 30.35 -9.62
N GLU A 267 -16.00 30.85 -8.84
CA GLU A 267 -16.82 32.00 -9.26
C GLU A 267 -15.99 33.22 -9.66
N THR A 268 -14.85 33.44 -9.01
CA THR A 268 -13.96 34.55 -9.32
C THR A 268 -13.31 34.37 -10.67
N ILE A 269 -12.76 33.20 -10.97
CA ILE A 269 -12.12 32.96 -12.26
C ILE A 269 -13.14 32.92 -13.40
N GLU A 270 -14.37 32.42 -13.15
CA GLU A 270 -15.47 32.45 -14.11
C GLU A 270 -15.97 33.91 -14.40
N LYS A 271 -16.04 34.75 -13.36
CA LYS A 271 -16.36 36.20 -13.56
C LYS A 271 -15.30 36.88 -14.41
N ILE A 272 -14.03 36.57 -14.19
CA ILE A 272 -12.95 37.10 -15.02
C ILE A 272 -13.07 36.60 -16.45
N LYS A 273 -13.31 35.29 -16.63
CA LYS A 273 -13.54 34.72 -17.95
C LYS A 273 -14.71 35.38 -18.67
N LYS A 274 -15.85 35.49 -18.02
CA LYS A 274 -17.04 36.12 -18.57
C LYS A 274 -16.74 37.58 -19.01
N PHE A 275 -16.03 38.34 -18.17
CA PHE A 275 -15.60 39.69 -18.52
C PHE A 275 -14.70 39.73 -19.75
N ILE A 276 -13.75 38.78 -19.89
CA ILE A 276 -12.91 38.64 -21.08
C ILE A 276 -13.80 38.37 -22.29
N ASP A 277 -14.73 37.41 -22.21
CA ASP A 277 -15.56 36.96 -23.35
C ASP A 277 -16.55 38.07 -23.80
N GLU A 278 -17.08 38.87 -22.89
CA GLU A 278 -18.02 39.96 -23.18
C GLU A 278 -17.35 41.22 -23.80
N ARG A 279 -16.02 41.34 -23.66
CA ARG A 279 -15.29 42.46 -24.27
C ARG A 279 -15.36 42.42 -25.80
N LYS A 280 -15.41 43.58 -26.43
CA LYS A 280 -15.39 43.71 -27.91
C LYS A 280 -13.98 43.57 -28.49
N GLU A 281 -12.96 43.91 -27.69
CA GLU A 281 -11.56 43.83 -28.08
C GLU A 281 -11.13 42.35 -28.10
N SER A 282 -10.39 41.97 -29.14
CA SER A 282 -9.82 40.61 -29.23
C SER A 282 -8.59 40.41 -28.35
N VAL A 283 -7.90 41.48 -27.99
CA VAL A 283 -6.70 41.51 -27.13
C VAL A 283 -7.06 42.02 -25.75
N VAL A 284 -6.67 41.31 -24.71
CA VAL A 284 -6.93 41.67 -23.31
C VAL A 284 -5.62 41.56 -22.51
N PHE A 285 -5.19 42.69 -21.92
CA PHE A 285 -3.96 42.73 -21.13
C PHE A 285 -4.17 42.24 -19.70
N TYR A 286 -3.24 41.41 -19.19
CA TYR A 286 -3.35 40.86 -17.84
C TYR A 286 -3.31 41.94 -16.76
N ILE A 287 -2.57 43.03 -16.98
CA ILE A 287 -2.50 44.12 -16.03
C ILE A 287 -3.85 44.86 -15.90
N GLU A 288 -4.60 44.97 -17.00
CA GLU A 288 -5.95 45.57 -16.97
C GLU A 288 -6.91 44.66 -16.21
N LEU A 289 -6.88 43.34 -16.50
CA LEU A 289 -7.69 42.36 -15.79
C LEU A 289 -7.38 42.36 -14.30
N PHE A 290 -6.09 42.34 -13.95
CA PHE A 290 -5.68 42.33 -12.54
C PHE A 290 -6.12 43.65 -11.84
N THR A 291 -5.98 44.78 -12.48
CA THR A 291 -6.41 46.06 -11.91
C THR A 291 -7.93 46.12 -11.71
N GLN A 292 -8.70 45.64 -12.69
CA GLN A 292 -10.17 45.64 -12.66
C GLN A 292 -10.70 44.70 -11.55
N PHE A 293 -10.06 43.55 -11.35
CA PHE A 293 -10.52 42.53 -10.39
C PHE A 293 -9.71 42.49 -9.09
N LYS A 294 -8.82 43.47 -8.84
CA LYS A 294 -7.89 43.47 -7.70
C LYS A 294 -8.57 43.27 -6.35
N GLU A 295 -9.67 44.01 -6.08
CA GLU A 295 -10.38 43.88 -4.81
C GLU A 295 -11.05 42.50 -4.65
N LEU A 296 -11.58 41.96 -5.73
CA LEU A 296 -12.18 40.60 -5.73
C LEU A 296 -11.11 39.56 -5.53
N LEU A 297 -10.00 39.59 -6.29
CA LEU A 297 -8.88 38.66 -6.17
C LEU A 297 -8.27 38.67 -4.77
N ASN A 298 -8.11 39.85 -4.15
CA ASN A 298 -7.59 39.94 -2.78
C ASN A 298 -8.49 39.27 -1.72
N ARG A 299 -9.80 39.16 -1.98
CA ARG A 299 -10.76 38.56 -1.04
C ARG A 299 -10.96 37.05 -1.27
N THR A 300 -10.86 36.62 -2.52
CA THR A 300 -11.29 35.30 -2.97
C THR A 300 -10.13 34.45 -3.49
N SER A 301 -8.90 34.97 -3.44
CA SER A 301 -7.73 34.26 -3.94
C SER A 301 -6.43 34.72 -3.31
N ASN A 302 -5.34 33.98 -3.56
CA ASN A 302 -3.98 34.35 -3.26
C ASN A 302 -3.25 34.99 -4.46
N ILE A 303 -4.00 35.40 -5.52
CA ILE A 303 -3.44 36.00 -6.72
C ILE A 303 -3.15 37.49 -6.43
N ASN A 304 -1.87 37.80 -6.27
CA ASN A 304 -1.42 39.13 -5.82
C ASN A 304 -0.73 39.98 -6.91
N ASN A 305 -0.61 39.46 -8.13
CA ASN A 305 0.00 40.15 -9.27
C ASN A 305 -0.55 39.64 -10.61
N TYR A 306 -0.35 40.42 -11.68
CA TYR A 306 -0.88 40.08 -13.00
C TYR A 306 -0.16 38.91 -13.70
N HIS A 307 1.09 38.59 -13.35
CA HIS A 307 1.77 37.39 -13.84
C HIS A 307 1.14 36.14 -13.25
N PHE A 308 0.73 36.19 -11.97
CA PHE A 308 0.02 35.10 -11.35
C PHE A 308 -1.35 34.91 -12.00
N LEU A 309 -2.08 35.99 -12.25
CA LEU A 309 -3.34 35.92 -12.99
C LEU A 309 -3.16 35.31 -14.39
N HIS A 310 -2.08 35.69 -15.11
CA HIS A 310 -1.72 35.07 -16.39
C HIS A 310 -1.55 33.55 -16.23
N GLY A 311 -0.71 33.11 -15.28
CA GLY A 311 -0.46 31.69 -15.05
C GLY A 311 -1.73 30.92 -14.72
N VAL A 312 -2.59 31.48 -13.88
CA VAL A 312 -3.87 30.87 -13.49
C VAL A 312 -4.84 30.81 -14.66
N LEU A 313 -4.98 31.87 -15.46
CA LEU A 313 -5.82 31.83 -16.66
C LEU A 313 -5.32 30.79 -17.67
N LEU A 314 -4.01 30.73 -17.90
CA LEU A 314 -3.42 29.70 -18.77
C LEU A 314 -3.67 28.28 -18.25
N TYR A 315 -3.61 28.08 -16.93
CA TYR A 315 -3.87 26.80 -16.32
C TYR A 315 -5.33 26.35 -16.43
N TYR A 316 -6.28 27.27 -16.14
CA TYR A 316 -7.71 26.97 -16.14
C TYR A 316 -8.31 26.91 -17.56
N TYR A 317 -7.80 27.73 -18.50
CA TYR A 317 -8.36 27.88 -19.84
C TYR A 317 -7.31 27.74 -20.96
N PRO A 318 -6.50 26.67 -20.97
CA PRO A 318 -5.35 26.55 -21.89
C PRO A 318 -5.74 26.57 -23.35
N GLU A 319 -6.94 26.05 -23.67
CA GLU A 319 -7.42 25.92 -25.07
C GLU A 319 -8.37 27.06 -25.51
N GLU A 320 -8.83 27.92 -24.60
CA GLU A 320 -9.86 28.91 -24.91
C GLU A 320 -9.29 30.20 -25.42
N TYR A 321 -8.07 30.53 -25.02
CA TYR A 321 -7.37 31.75 -25.42
C TYR A 321 -6.00 31.41 -26.01
N THR A 322 -5.45 32.37 -26.77
CA THR A 322 -4.03 32.35 -27.15
C THR A 322 -3.28 33.26 -26.20
N TYR A 323 -2.31 32.71 -25.49
CA TYR A 323 -1.58 33.39 -24.42
C TYR A 323 -0.26 33.95 -24.94
N ALA A 324 -0.06 35.26 -24.78
CA ALA A 324 1.21 35.95 -24.98
C ALA A 324 1.78 36.36 -23.59
N ARG A 325 2.97 36.94 -23.55
CA ARG A 325 3.64 37.34 -22.32
C ARG A 325 2.83 38.31 -21.46
N ASP A 326 2.21 39.33 -22.10
CA ASP A 326 1.59 40.45 -21.39
C ASP A 326 0.07 40.54 -21.65
N TYR A 327 -0.47 39.74 -22.58
CA TYR A 327 -1.87 39.75 -22.99
C TYR A 327 -2.34 38.36 -23.45
N LEU A 328 -3.64 38.18 -23.54
CA LEU A 328 -4.29 37.06 -24.21
C LEU A 328 -5.17 37.54 -25.37
N THR A 329 -5.44 36.64 -26.34
CA THR A 329 -6.38 36.83 -27.43
C THR A 329 -7.48 35.78 -27.43
N LYS A 330 -8.70 36.24 -27.76
CA LYS A 330 -9.87 35.34 -27.78
C LYS A 330 -9.84 34.34 -28.96
N LYS A 331 -10.29 33.13 -28.73
CA LYS A 331 -10.75 32.21 -29.78
C LYS A 331 -12.27 32.29 -29.83
N GLU A 332 -12.87 32.38 -31.00
CA GLU A 332 -14.31 32.60 -31.13
C GLU A 332 -15.15 31.40 -30.59
N ASN A 333 -16.23 31.76 -29.81
CA ASN A 333 -17.39 30.98 -29.32
C ASN A 333 -17.30 30.23 -27.97
N CYS A 334 -17.95 30.81 -26.90
CA CYS A 334 -18.35 30.11 -25.67
C CYS A 334 -19.70 30.59 -25.07
N ILE A 335 -20.51 29.67 -24.54
CA ILE A 335 -21.86 29.89 -23.97
C ILE A 335 -21.83 29.74 -22.42
N SER A 336 -22.61 30.57 -21.70
CA SER A 336 -22.62 30.74 -20.26
C SER A 336 -23.63 29.87 -19.51
N ALA A 337 -23.13 28.90 -18.72
CA ALA A 337 -23.77 28.35 -17.51
C ALA A 337 -22.65 28.05 -16.50
N THR A 338 -22.94 28.16 -15.19
CA THR A 338 -21.90 27.89 -14.18
C THR A 338 -21.41 26.44 -14.29
N LEU A 339 -20.16 26.18 -13.97
CA LEU A 339 -19.61 24.83 -14.05
C LEU A 339 -20.35 23.88 -13.08
N GLY A 340 -20.69 24.38 -11.88
CA GLY A 340 -21.48 23.65 -10.90
C GLY A 340 -22.84 23.21 -11.42
N ASP A 341 -23.57 24.10 -12.10
CA ASP A 341 -24.90 23.77 -12.69
C ASP A 341 -24.78 22.72 -13.79
N ARG A 342 -23.71 22.77 -14.58
CA ARG A 342 -23.45 21.77 -15.61
C ARG A 342 -23.15 20.39 -14.99
N ILE A 343 -22.36 20.34 -13.91
CA ILE A 343 -22.05 19.11 -13.17
C ILE A 343 -23.32 18.55 -12.55
N LYS A 344 -24.11 19.35 -11.85
CA LYS A 344 -25.40 18.93 -11.26
C LYS A 344 -26.35 18.36 -12.31
N LYS A 345 -26.41 18.96 -13.49
CA LYS A 345 -27.21 18.45 -14.60
C LYS A 345 -26.74 17.08 -15.07
N VAL A 346 -25.41 16.86 -15.18
CA VAL A 346 -24.86 15.55 -15.53
C VAL A 346 -25.32 14.49 -14.54
N PHE A 347 -25.29 14.76 -13.23
CA PHE A 347 -25.76 13.82 -12.22
C PHE A 347 -27.28 13.60 -12.28
N ALA A 348 -28.07 14.67 -12.51
CA ALA A 348 -29.52 14.57 -12.66
C ALA A 348 -29.93 13.70 -13.86
N ASP A 349 -29.21 13.82 -14.96
CA ASP A 349 -29.47 13.07 -16.19
C ASP A 349 -29.07 11.57 -16.06
N ASN A 350 -27.93 11.27 -15.38
CA ASN A 350 -27.39 9.92 -15.26
C ASN A 350 -27.89 9.15 -14.04
N ARG A 351 -28.23 9.83 -12.95
CA ARG A 351 -28.74 9.27 -11.69
C ARG A 351 -27.90 8.15 -11.06
N CYS A 352 -26.59 8.20 -11.26
CA CYS A 352 -25.64 7.24 -10.71
C CYS A 352 -24.33 7.94 -10.32
N PRO A 353 -23.51 7.35 -9.45
CA PRO A 353 -22.15 7.81 -9.22
C PRO A 353 -21.35 7.79 -10.53
N ILE A 354 -20.60 8.84 -10.79
CA ILE A 354 -19.85 9.01 -12.05
C ILE A 354 -18.37 9.17 -11.70
N HIS A 355 -17.54 8.39 -12.42
CA HIS A 355 -16.10 8.49 -12.31
C HIS A 355 -15.58 9.85 -12.82
N LYS A 356 -14.55 10.43 -12.19
CA LYS A 356 -14.01 11.75 -12.56
C LYS A 356 -13.62 11.89 -14.04
N ASN A 357 -13.13 10.79 -14.65
CA ASN A 357 -12.74 10.81 -16.06
C ASN A 357 -13.98 10.85 -16.98
N ASP A 358 -15.06 10.19 -16.57
CA ASP A 358 -16.33 10.22 -17.33
C ASP A 358 -17.01 11.58 -17.19
N LEU A 359 -16.91 12.22 -16.02
CA LEU A 359 -17.36 13.61 -15.84
C LEU A 359 -16.68 14.58 -16.84
N LYS A 360 -15.39 14.39 -17.14
CA LYS A 360 -14.68 15.15 -18.16
C LYS A 360 -15.25 14.95 -19.56
N LEU A 361 -15.72 13.73 -19.87
CA LEU A 361 -16.35 13.46 -21.19
C LEU A 361 -17.69 14.19 -21.32
N PHE A 362 -18.46 14.28 -20.21
CA PHE A 362 -19.73 15.02 -20.20
C PHE A 362 -19.54 16.54 -20.21
N ILE A 363 -18.36 17.04 -19.78
CA ILE A 363 -18.07 18.46 -19.67
C ILE A 363 -16.75 18.77 -20.39
N PRO A 364 -16.74 18.68 -21.72
CA PRO A 364 -15.53 18.89 -22.50
C PRO A 364 -15.01 20.34 -22.36
N GLY A 365 -13.69 20.49 -22.39
CA GLY A 365 -13.02 21.81 -22.32
C GLY A 365 -12.73 22.30 -20.88
N VAL A 366 -13.01 21.51 -19.86
CA VAL A 366 -12.72 21.86 -18.45
C VAL A 366 -11.52 21.08 -17.95
N SER A 367 -10.56 21.75 -17.31
CA SER A 367 -9.43 21.06 -16.68
C SER A 367 -9.89 20.24 -15.47
N GLU A 368 -9.14 19.18 -15.14
CA GLU A 368 -9.44 18.33 -13.99
C GLU A 368 -9.47 19.13 -12.68
N ALA A 369 -8.53 20.07 -12.52
CA ALA A 369 -8.47 20.92 -11.35
C ALA A 369 -9.73 21.80 -11.20
N MET A 370 -10.25 22.36 -12.29
CA MET A 370 -11.51 23.09 -12.26
C MET A 370 -12.70 22.19 -11.91
N LEU A 371 -12.75 21.01 -12.52
CA LEU A 371 -13.83 20.06 -12.28
C LEU A 371 -13.88 19.64 -10.81
N LEU A 372 -12.74 19.20 -10.27
CA LEU A 372 -12.64 18.77 -8.86
C LEU A 372 -12.93 19.93 -7.91
N ARG A 373 -12.43 21.11 -8.21
CA ARG A 373 -12.69 22.31 -7.41
C ARG A 373 -14.18 22.68 -7.41
N ALA A 374 -14.83 22.64 -8.58
CA ALA A 374 -16.27 22.91 -8.67
C ALA A 374 -17.08 21.85 -7.87
N ILE A 375 -16.66 20.59 -7.88
CA ILE A 375 -17.28 19.55 -7.08
C ILE A 375 -17.11 19.86 -5.58
N HIS A 376 -15.92 20.23 -5.14
CA HIS A 376 -15.66 20.54 -3.72
C HIS A 376 -16.37 21.81 -3.22
N GLU A 377 -16.59 22.81 -4.09
CA GLU A 377 -17.29 24.03 -3.73
C GLU A 377 -18.84 23.88 -3.70
N GLU A 378 -19.35 22.88 -4.39
CA GLU A 378 -20.78 22.56 -4.40
C GLU A 378 -21.15 21.62 -3.24
N LYS A 379 -21.81 22.16 -2.20
CA LYS A 379 -22.19 21.39 -0.99
C LYS A 379 -23.00 20.12 -1.28
N GLU A 380 -23.73 20.07 -2.39
CA GLU A 380 -24.58 18.94 -2.79
C GLU A 380 -23.81 17.84 -3.55
N LEU A 381 -22.58 18.12 -3.94
CA LEU A 381 -21.71 17.13 -4.62
C LEU A 381 -20.70 16.59 -3.63
N PHE A 382 -20.57 15.29 -3.56
CA PHE A 382 -19.65 14.64 -2.64
C PHE A 382 -19.01 13.41 -3.28
N GLN A 383 -17.89 12.99 -2.75
CA GLN A 383 -17.23 11.77 -3.14
C GLN A 383 -18.10 10.58 -2.72
N TRP A 384 -18.30 9.62 -3.62
CA TRP A 384 -19.05 8.39 -3.37
C TRP A 384 -18.15 7.24 -2.98
N GLU A 385 -17.05 7.16 -3.64
CA GLU A 385 -15.91 6.27 -3.41
C GLU A 385 -14.70 6.84 -4.15
N HIS A 386 -13.54 6.19 -4.11
CA HIS A 386 -12.34 6.73 -4.73
C HIS A 386 -12.58 7.09 -6.21
N ASN A 387 -12.33 8.37 -6.55
CA ASN A 387 -12.55 8.96 -7.88
C ASN A 387 -14.00 8.95 -8.42
N TYR A 388 -14.99 8.46 -7.68
CA TYR A 388 -16.40 8.56 -8.03
C TYR A 388 -17.06 9.65 -7.21
N TYR A 389 -17.92 10.40 -7.85
CA TYR A 389 -18.69 11.49 -7.24
C TYR A 389 -20.17 11.27 -7.44
N PHE A 390 -20.98 11.85 -6.55
CA PHE A 390 -22.42 11.75 -6.61
C PHE A 390 -23.08 13.04 -6.13
N SER A 391 -24.37 13.20 -6.42
CA SER A 391 -25.15 14.34 -5.96
C SER A 391 -26.10 13.93 -4.84
N ALA A 392 -26.08 14.68 -3.74
CA ALA A 392 -27.00 14.49 -2.61
C ALA A 392 -28.47 14.62 -2.99
N GLN A 393 -28.78 15.38 -4.05
CA GLN A 393 -30.15 15.48 -4.58
C GLN A 393 -30.71 14.16 -5.10
N MET A 394 -29.85 13.18 -5.37
CA MET A 394 -30.25 11.84 -5.84
C MET A 394 -30.45 10.85 -4.70
N LEU A 395 -30.12 11.22 -3.46
CA LEU A 395 -30.32 10.37 -2.29
C LEU A 395 -31.77 10.43 -1.82
N SER A 396 -32.34 9.27 -1.51
CA SER A 396 -33.68 9.10 -0.94
C SER A 396 -33.55 8.47 0.45
N ILE A 397 -32.92 9.19 1.39
CA ILE A 397 -32.76 8.75 2.78
C ILE A 397 -33.79 9.47 3.65
N SER A 398 -34.58 8.70 4.39
CA SER A 398 -35.60 9.30 5.27
C SER A 398 -34.97 9.99 6.50
N VAL A 399 -35.65 10.98 7.05
CA VAL A 399 -35.21 11.65 8.28
C VAL A 399 -35.00 10.64 9.42
N THR A 400 -35.85 9.65 9.53
CA THR A 400 -35.73 8.59 10.55
C THR A 400 -34.50 7.71 10.36
N ASP A 401 -34.09 7.46 9.11
CA ASP A 401 -32.89 6.69 8.82
C ASP A 401 -31.63 7.53 9.11
N ILE A 402 -31.66 8.82 8.77
CA ILE A 402 -30.58 9.78 9.11
C ILE A 402 -30.40 9.84 10.64
N GLU A 403 -31.47 10.01 11.40
CA GLU A 403 -31.44 10.01 12.86
C GLU A 403 -30.92 8.69 13.44
N TYR A 404 -31.30 7.57 12.84
CA TYR A 404 -30.78 6.26 13.26
C TYR A 404 -29.29 6.10 13.00
N ILE A 405 -28.79 6.52 11.84
CA ILE A 405 -27.35 6.52 11.52
C ILE A 405 -26.59 7.41 12.52
N HIS A 406 -27.07 8.65 12.71
CA HIS A 406 -26.48 9.60 13.64
C HIS A 406 -26.38 9.05 15.07
N ASN A 407 -27.48 8.54 15.62
CA ASN A 407 -27.51 7.96 16.96
C ASN A 407 -26.60 6.72 17.06
N THR A 408 -26.47 5.94 15.97
CA THR A 408 -25.55 4.80 15.95
C THR A 408 -24.09 5.25 16.01
N ILE A 409 -23.72 6.31 15.28
CA ILE A 409 -22.37 6.92 15.37
C ILE A 409 -22.10 7.35 16.81
N LEU A 410 -23.02 8.10 17.44
CA LEU A 410 -22.86 8.55 18.82
C LEU A 410 -22.71 7.39 19.83
N ASN A 411 -23.49 6.33 19.67
CA ASN A 411 -23.41 5.15 20.53
C ASN A 411 -22.05 4.46 20.38
N ILE A 412 -21.56 4.26 19.14
CA ILE A 412 -20.25 3.67 18.90
C ILE A 412 -19.16 4.54 19.48
N MET A 413 -19.22 5.86 19.29
CA MET A 413 -18.23 6.81 19.85
C MET A 413 -18.20 6.80 21.37
N ASN A 414 -19.35 6.68 22.03
CA ASN A 414 -19.42 6.60 23.49
C ASN A 414 -18.78 5.32 24.03
N GLU A 415 -18.85 4.21 23.28
CA GLU A 415 -18.21 2.94 23.63
C GLU A 415 -16.70 2.96 23.34
N ASN A 416 -16.22 3.79 22.39
CA ASN A 416 -14.87 3.72 21.81
C ASN A 416 -14.10 5.05 21.88
N PHE A 417 -14.12 5.73 23.03
CA PHE A 417 -13.33 6.97 23.27
C PHE A 417 -13.55 8.09 22.25
N GLY A 418 -14.76 8.20 21.71
CA GLY A 418 -15.11 9.23 20.72
C GLY A 418 -14.78 8.85 19.29
N TYR A 419 -14.44 7.59 19.02
CA TYR A 419 -14.02 7.07 17.72
C TYR A 419 -15.04 6.06 17.17
N CYS A 420 -15.19 6.07 15.83
CA CYS A 420 -15.96 5.10 15.05
C CYS A 420 -15.21 4.81 13.74
N SER A 421 -15.21 3.58 13.24
CA SER A 421 -14.77 3.26 11.89
C SER A 421 -15.97 3.11 10.95
N ASP A 422 -15.74 3.35 9.66
CA ASP A 422 -16.75 3.15 8.60
C ASP A 422 -17.31 1.72 8.61
N ASN A 423 -16.41 0.73 8.68
CA ASN A 423 -16.77 -0.69 8.75
C ASN A 423 -17.64 -1.03 9.97
N LEU A 424 -17.28 -0.48 11.14
CA LEU A 424 -18.05 -0.71 12.36
C LEU A 424 -19.44 -0.10 12.26
N LEU A 425 -19.53 1.12 11.72
CA LEU A 425 -20.80 1.79 11.47
C LEU A 425 -21.65 0.99 10.48
N TYR A 426 -21.09 0.66 9.33
CA TYR A 426 -21.77 -0.07 8.26
C TYR A 426 -22.39 -1.37 8.77
N ASN A 427 -21.61 -2.18 9.49
CA ASN A 427 -22.09 -3.46 10.03
C ASN A 427 -23.16 -3.30 11.11
N LYS A 428 -23.15 -2.20 11.85
CA LYS A 428 -24.19 -1.92 12.86
C LYS A 428 -25.53 -1.50 12.24
N VAL A 429 -25.50 -0.83 11.08
CA VAL A 429 -26.72 -0.25 10.48
C VAL A 429 -27.30 -1.06 9.32
N ILE A 430 -26.50 -1.86 8.60
CA ILE A 430 -26.92 -2.55 7.37
C ILE A 430 -28.18 -3.37 7.51
N ASN A 431 -28.30 -4.17 8.56
CA ASN A 431 -29.44 -5.07 8.75
C ASN A 431 -30.76 -4.31 9.01
N LYS A 432 -30.68 -3.12 9.61
CA LYS A 432 -31.86 -2.31 9.89
C LYS A 432 -32.22 -1.38 8.74
N LEU A 433 -31.24 -0.96 7.97
CA LEU A 433 -31.38 -0.02 6.86
C LEU A 433 -31.27 -0.69 5.48
N GLU A 434 -31.53 -2.00 5.38
CA GLU A 434 -31.39 -2.77 4.14
C GLU A 434 -32.13 -2.12 2.95
N ASN A 435 -33.37 -1.67 3.14
CA ASN A 435 -34.13 -1.01 2.10
C ASN A 435 -33.52 0.34 1.70
N CYS A 436 -33.15 1.16 2.70
CA CYS A 436 -32.46 2.44 2.46
C CYS A 436 -31.17 2.25 1.67
N PHE A 437 -30.37 1.24 2.02
CA PHE A 437 -29.12 0.93 1.33
C PHE A 437 -29.37 0.49 -0.11
N LYS A 438 -30.39 -0.33 -0.34
CA LYS A 438 -30.76 -0.80 -1.68
C LYS A 438 -31.29 0.33 -2.57
N ASP A 439 -32.15 1.18 -2.02
CA ASP A 439 -32.76 2.30 -2.75
C ASP A 439 -31.73 3.38 -3.13
N ASN A 440 -30.68 3.54 -2.30
CA ASN A 440 -29.61 4.50 -2.52
C ASN A 440 -28.32 3.87 -3.09
N ASN A 441 -28.32 2.58 -3.44
CA ASN A 441 -27.16 1.86 -4.00
C ASN A 441 -25.92 1.89 -3.08
N ILE A 442 -26.13 1.89 -1.75
CA ILE A 442 -25.04 1.85 -0.74
C ILE A 442 -24.57 0.42 -0.63
N LYS A 443 -23.38 0.11 -1.15
CA LYS A 443 -22.85 -1.26 -1.25
C LYS A 443 -21.63 -1.50 -0.37
N SER A 444 -20.98 -0.44 0.08
CA SER A 444 -19.73 -0.52 0.84
C SER A 444 -19.74 0.41 2.05
N PRO A 445 -18.86 0.15 3.03
CA PRO A 445 -18.61 1.09 4.13
C PRO A 445 -18.23 2.49 3.65
N SER A 446 -17.42 2.58 2.58
CA SER A 446 -16.99 3.86 1.99
C SER A 446 -18.17 4.69 1.48
N ASN A 447 -19.15 4.06 0.82
CA ASN A 447 -20.33 4.79 0.34
C ASN A 447 -21.10 5.42 1.53
N LEU A 448 -21.29 4.66 2.61
CA LEU A 448 -21.93 5.16 3.82
C LEU A 448 -21.09 6.26 4.48
N PHE A 449 -19.78 6.08 4.53
CA PHE A 449 -18.85 7.07 5.10
C PHE A 449 -18.99 8.43 4.42
N TYR A 450 -18.95 8.48 3.10
CA TYR A 450 -19.06 9.74 2.36
C TYR A 450 -20.46 10.37 2.47
N ILE A 451 -21.52 9.56 2.55
CA ILE A 451 -22.86 10.07 2.87
C ILE A 451 -22.88 10.69 4.28
N CYS A 452 -22.26 10.02 5.26
CA CYS A 452 -22.18 10.57 6.62
C CYS A 452 -21.32 11.85 6.66
N THR A 453 -20.25 11.91 5.89
CA THR A 453 -19.44 13.13 5.74
C THR A 453 -20.30 14.27 5.23
N TYR A 454 -21.11 14.04 4.20
CA TYR A 454 -22.05 15.05 3.69
C TYR A 454 -23.07 15.49 4.73
N LEU A 455 -23.65 14.53 5.49
CA LEU A 455 -24.73 14.81 6.42
C LEU A 455 -24.26 15.44 7.74
N PHE A 456 -23.06 15.11 8.23
CA PHE A 456 -22.66 15.35 9.62
C PHE A 456 -21.27 16.00 9.77
N SER A 457 -20.68 16.55 8.71
CA SER A 457 -19.36 17.21 8.76
C SER A 457 -19.30 18.42 9.69
N ASP A 458 -20.46 19.03 10.01
CA ASP A 458 -20.54 20.12 10.97
C ASP A 458 -20.44 19.65 12.45
N GLU A 459 -20.61 18.34 12.71
CA GLU A 459 -20.63 17.76 14.05
C GLU A 459 -19.49 16.79 14.34
N PHE A 460 -19.03 16.06 13.31
CA PHE A 460 -17.98 15.06 13.43
C PHE A 460 -16.82 15.36 12.49
N ASP A 461 -15.63 14.90 12.87
CA ASP A 461 -14.46 14.84 12.00
C ASP A 461 -14.49 13.55 11.19
N PHE A 462 -14.22 13.67 9.88
CA PHE A 462 -14.16 12.56 8.95
C PHE A 462 -12.76 12.50 8.32
N ARG A 463 -12.04 11.40 8.56
CA ARG A 463 -10.79 11.03 7.87
C ARG A 463 -10.91 9.58 7.47
N ILE A 464 -11.15 9.32 6.21
CA ILE A 464 -11.46 7.98 5.72
C ILE A 464 -10.39 6.96 6.20
N PRO A 465 -10.76 5.83 6.82
CA PRO A 465 -12.13 5.33 7.14
C PRO A 465 -12.63 5.75 8.53
N HIS A 466 -12.05 6.76 9.13
CA HIS A 466 -12.20 7.13 10.55
C HIS A 466 -13.20 8.26 10.73
N ILE A 467 -14.08 8.11 11.71
CA ILE A 467 -15.05 9.10 12.15
C ILE A 467 -14.77 9.41 13.62
N GLY A 468 -14.56 10.67 13.96
CA GLY A 468 -14.24 11.11 15.31
C GLY A 468 -15.11 12.28 15.78
N ARG A 469 -15.02 12.60 17.06
CA ARG A 469 -15.58 13.86 17.56
C ARG A 469 -14.82 15.02 16.94
N GLN A 470 -15.51 16.15 16.73
CA GLN A 470 -14.91 17.32 16.10
C GLN A 470 -13.58 17.75 16.78
N GLY A 471 -12.52 17.97 15.99
CA GLY A 471 -11.17 18.30 16.44
C GLY A 471 -10.35 17.09 16.93
N MET A 472 -10.92 15.89 16.94
CA MET A 472 -10.24 14.70 17.50
C MET A 472 -8.98 14.33 16.73
N PHE A 473 -9.04 14.28 15.41
CA PHE A 473 -7.91 13.82 14.59
C PHE A 473 -6.80 14.85 14.43
N ASP A 474 -7.04 16.10 14.80
CA ASP A 474 -6.00 17.13 14.92
C ASP A 474 -5.25 17.06 16.25
N ALA A 475 -5.90 16.50 17.28
CA ALA A 475 -5.36 16.39 18.64
C ALA A 475 -4.76 15.02 18.94
N ILE A 476 -5.29 13.94 18.34
CA ILE A 476 -4.98 12.55 18.72
C ILE A 476 -4.73 11.70 17.47
N SER A 477 -3.61 10.96 17.49
CA SER A 477 -3.28 9.99 16.43
C SER A 477 -4.05 8.66 16.58
N MET A 478 -4.14 7.87 15.52
CA MET A 478 -4.73 6.51 15.57
C MET A 478 -4.02 5.61 16.58
N LYS A 479 -2.71 5.76 16.73
CA LYS A 479 -1.91 5.08 17.75
C LYS A 479 -2.40 5.43 19.17
N GLU A 480 -2.64 6.69 19.45
CA GLU A 480 -3.12 7.15 20.76
C GLU A 480 -4.54 6.66 21.04
N ILE A 481 -5.40 6.58 20.03
CA ILE A 481 -6.72 5.96 20.16
C ILE A 481 -6.58 4.48 20.57
N ALA A 482 -5.74 3.71 19.89
CA ALA A 482 -5.50 2.32 20.22
C ALA A 482 -4.93 2.17 21.64
N LEU A 483 -3.94 2.99 22.02
CA LEU A 483 -3.33 2.95 23.33
C LEU A 483 -4.31 3.33 24.45
N SER A 484 -5.23 4.28 24.23
CA SER A 484 -6.24 4.67 25.22
C SER A 484 -7.22 3.55 25.58
N MET A 485 -7.41 2.58 24.69
CA MET A 485 -8.25 1.41 24.91
C MET A 485 -7.53 0.26 25.60
N LEU A 486 -6.20 0.33 25.76
CA LEU A 486 -5.41 -0.66 26.48
C LEU A 486 -5.37 -0.34 27.99
N LYS A 487 -5.41 -1.38 28.85
CA LYS A 487 -5.37 -1.20 30.32
C LYS A 487 -4.02 -0.69 30.81
N ASN A 488 -2.94 -1.03 30.11
CA ASN A 488 -1.58 -0.66 30.45
C ASN A 488 -0.87 -0.15 29.19
N ILE A 489 -0.64 1.15 29.13
CA ILE A 489 0.03 1.80 28.00
C ILE A 489 1.56 1.75 28.09
N ASP A 490 2.13 1.43 29.24
CA ASP A 490 3.57 1.28 29.42
C ASP A 490 4.07 -0.09 28.99
N GLU A 491 3.20 -1.08 29.09
CA GLU A 491 3.42 -2.45 28.60
C GLU A 491 2.16 -2.92 27.87
N ILE A 492 2.29 -3.25 26.60
CA ILE A 492 1.20 -3.67 25.74
C ILE A 492 1.38 -5.09 25.23
N SER A 493 0.26 -5.75 24.90
CA SER A 493 0.20 -7.06 24.29
C SER A 493 -0.36 -6.90 22.86
N PHE A 494 0.30 -7.55 21.89
CA PHE A 494 -0.19 -7.59 20.52
C PHE A 494 -1.59 -8.21 20.43
N ASN A 495 -1.85 -9.30 21.17
CA ASN A 495 -3.19 -9.91 21.17
C ASN A 495 -4.25 -8.94 21.68
N LYS A 496 -3.95 -8.17 22.75
CA LYS A 496 -4.90 -7.13 23.22
C LYS A 496 -5.11 -6.04 22.18
N TYR A 497 -4.03 -5.60 21.51
CA TYR A 497 -4.13 -4.65 20.43
C TYR A 497 -4.97 -5.21 19.27
N SER A 498 -4.69 -6.44 18.82
CA SER A 498 -5.44 -7.10 17.74
C SER A 498 -6.92 -7.21 18.06
N ASN A 499 -7.29 -7.55 19.28
CA ASN A 499 -8.69 -7.60 19.72
C ASN A 499 -9.37 -6.22 19.64
N ILE A 500 -8.64 -5.13 19.96
CA ILE A 500 -9.16 -3.76 19.82
C ILE A 500 -9.33 -3.43 18.33
N ALA A 501 -8.33 -3.68 17.52
CA ALA A 501 -8.38 -3.43 16.08
C ALA A 501 -9.49 -4.23 15.38
N GLU A 502 -9.75 -5.46 15.82
CA GLU A 502 -10.87 -6.28 15.36
C GLU A 502 -12.21 -5.72 15.83
N HIS A 503 -12.31 -5.32 17.09
CA HIS A 503 -13.52 -4.71 17.62
C HIS A 503 -13.88 -3.43 16.86
N LEU A 504 -12.87 -2.62 16.51
CA LEU A 504 -13.04 -1.39 15.71
C LEU A 504 -13.22 -1.68 14.21
N MET A 505 -13.12 -2.93 13.80
CA MET A 505 -13.22 -3.38 12.42
C MET A 505 -12.23 -2.67 11.48
N TRP A 506 -11.03 -2.36 11.99
CA TRP A 506 -9.99 -1.77 11.16
C TRP A 506 -9.57 -2.74 10.07
N ALA A 507 -9.36 -2.23 8.87
CA ALA A 507 -8.77 -2.96 7.78
C ALA A 507 -7.34 -3.42 8.11
N MET A 508 -6.82 -4.43 7.41
CA MET A 508 -5.52 -5.03 7.69
C MET A 508 -4.37 -4.01 7.64
N GLY A 509 -4.38 -3.10 6.65
CA GLY A 509 -3.36 -2.06 6.51
C GLY A 509 -3.38 -1.07 7.68
N THR A 510 -4.56 -0.58 8.05
CA THR A 510 -4.71 0.29 9.23
C THR A 510 -4.19 -0.40 10.50
N ARG A 511 -4.53 -1.69 10.69
CA ARG A 511 -4.01 -2.49 11.81
C ARG A 511 -2.48 -2.54 11.80
N GLY A 512 -1.89 -2.81 10.64
CA GLY A 512 -0.44 -2.89 10.46
C GLY A 512 0.25 -1.55 10.69
N MET A 513 -0.27 -0.49 10.10
CA MET A 513 0.26 0.87 10.20
C MET A 513 0.28 1.37 11.67
N VAL A 514 -0.88 1.31 12.33
CA VAL A 514 -0.99 1.73 13.74
C VAL A 514 -0.09 0.91 14.65
N PHE A 515 -0.02 -0.40 14.42
CA PHE A 515 0.88 -1.26 15.19
C PHE A 515 2.35 -0.96 14.92
N SER A 516 2.72 -0.69 13.67
CA SER A 516 4.08 -0.25 13.33
C SER A 516 4.48 1.04 14.05
N ASP A 517 3.56 2.00 14.20
CA ASP A 517 3.82 3.22 14.95
C ASP A 517 3.98 2.94 16.47
N ILE A 518 3.20 2.01 16.99
CA ILE A 518 3.38 1.53 18.37
C ILE A 518 4.76 0.86 18.51
N GLU A 519 5.12 -0.04 17.61
CA GLU A 519 6.42 -0.75 17.65
C GLU A 519 7.62 0.21 17.62
N LYS A 520 7.54 1.36 16.97
CA LYS A 520 8.65 2.34 16.95
C LYS A 520 9.04 2.85 18.35
N GLU A 521 8.07 2.98 19.23
CA GLU A 521 8.26 3.53 20.59
C GLU A 521 8.45 2.46 21.67
N TYR A 522 8.20 1.19 21.34
CA TYR A 522 8.22 0.10 22.30
C TYR A 522 9.34 -0.90 21.99
N ILE A 523 9.88 -1.54 23.02
CA ILE A 523 10.80 -2.69 22.92
C ILE A 523 9.97 -3.96 23.02
N ARG A 524 10.07 -4.84 22.04
CA ARG A 524 9.42 -6.15 22.07
C ARG A 524 10.20 -7.07 23.01
N ILE A 525 9.58 -7.50 24.10
CA ILE A 525 10.23 -8.32 25.13
C ILE A 525 9.86 -9.80 25.05
N SER A 526 8.81 -10.16 24.31
CA SER A 526 8.44 -11.55 23.97
C SER A 526 7.58 -11.56 22.70
N ASP A 527 7.06 -12.72 22.34
CA ASP A 527 6.15 -12.92 21.19
C ASP A 527 4.94 -11.98 21.18
N ASP A 528 4.39 -11.68 22.34
CA ASP A 528 3.16 -10.90 22.51
C ASP A 528 3.32 -9.69 23.45
N ARG A 529 4.52 -9.34 23.92
CA ARG A 529 4.69 -8.28 24.91
C ARG A 529 5.67 -7.22 24.46
N TYR A 530 5.26 -5.97 24.66
CA TYR A 530 6.00 -4.77 24.28
C TYR A 530 6.03 -3.82 25.49
N ILE A 531 7.19 -3.26 25.79
CA ILE A 531 7.37 -2.26 26.84
C ILE A 531 7.85 -0.95 26.23
N LYS A 532 7.37 0.17 26.75
CA LYS A 532 7.77 1.49 26.30
C LYS A 532 9.28 1.67 26.40
N ARG A 533 9.93 2.15 25.33
CA ARG A 533 11.40 2.27 25.26
C ARG A 533 12.01 2.99 26.43
N GLU A 534 11.36 4.06 26.91
CA GLU A 534 11.81 4.88 28.06
C GLU A 534 11.82 4.10 29.38
N LEU A 535 11.02 3.04 29.48
CA LEU A 535 10.92 2.19 30.68
C LEU A 535 11.82 0.95 30.63
N PHE A 536 12.33 0.64 29.44
CA PHE A 536 13.25 -0.46 29.25
C PHE A 536 14.64 -0.09 29.77
N ARG A 537 15.03 -0.70 30.85
CA ARG A 537 16.31 -0.41 31.54
C ARG A 537 17.38 -1.35 31.03
N ILE A 538 18.35 -0.81 30.31
CA ILE A 538 19.58 -1.46 29.87
C ILE A 538 20.68 -0.38 29.78
N SER A 539 21.88 -0.71 30.23
CA SER A 539 23.02 0.20 30.17
C SER A 539 23.79 0.08 28.87
N ASP A 540 24.53 1.12 28.49
CA ASP A 540 25.41 1.08 27.30
C ASP A 540 26.49 -0.01 27.44
N GLU A 541 26.92 -0.34 28.67
CA GLU A 541 27.87 -1.43 28.90
C GLU A 541 27.23 -2.80 28.59
N GLU A 542 25.97 -3.04 29.00
CA GLU A 542 25.23 -4.26 28.66
C GLU A 542 24.98 -4.36 27.14
N ILE A 543 24.66 -3.24 26.47
CA ILE A 543 24.54 -3.21 25.01
C ILE A 543 25.86 -3.57 24.37
N GLY A 544 26.97 -3.02 24.82
CA GLY A 544 28.32 -3.33 24.36
C GLY A 544 28.72 -4.80 24.55
N GLN A 545 28.27 -5.44 25.63
CA GLN A 545 28.45 -6.87 25.87
C GLN A 545 27.65 -7.69 24.89
N ILE A 546 26.38 -7.33 24.60
CA ILE A 546 25.54 -7.98 23.61
C ILE A 546 26.20 -7.91 22.24
N GLU A 547 26.63 -6.72 21.82
CA GLU A 547 27.31 -6.49 20.55
C GLU A 547 28.58 -7.36 20.43
N SER A 548 29.37 -7.43 21.49
CA SER A 548 30.60 -8.24 21.52
C SER A 548 30.31 -9.73 21.38
N VAL A 549 29.32 -10.26 22.11
CA VAL A 549 28.91 -11.68 22.01
C VAL A 549 28.45 -11.99 20.60
N ILE A 550 27.62 -11.14 20.02
CA ILE A 550 27.10 -11.35 18.66
C ILE A 550 28.24 -11.32 17.63
N CYS A 551 29.11 -10.31 17.67
CA CYS A 551 30.25 -10.21 16.78
C CYS A 551 31.18 -11.44 16.87
N GLN A 552 31.40 -11.99 18.07
CA GLN A 552 32.20 -13.20 18.26
C GLN A 552 31.54 -14.47 17.67
N LYS A 553 30.20 -14.47 17.59
CA LYS A 553 29.43 -15.60 17.04
C LYS A 553 29.13 -15.50 15.55
N MET A 554 29.36 -14.34 14.93
CA MET A 554 29.21 -14.16 13.49
C MET A 554 30.13 -15.11 12.73
N LYS A 555 29.57 -15.75 11.71
CA LYS A 555 30.32 -16.54 10.70
C LYS A 555 30.01 -15.93 9.33
N ASN A 556 31.01 -15.80 8.48
CA ASN A 556 30.85 -15.19 7.15
C ASN A 556 30.22 -13.78 7.19
N ASN A 557 30.57 -13.00 8.24
CA ASN A 557 30.10 -11.62 8.47
C ASN A 557 28.63 -11.46 8.79
N PHE A 558 27.92 -12.54 9.12
CA PHE A 558 26.53 -12.48 9.58
C PHE A 558 26.22 -13.51 10.69
N LEU A 559 25.11 -13.30 11.36
CA LEU A 559 24.52 -14.22 12.32
C LEU A 559 23.01 -14.26 12.13
N SER A 560 22.45 -15.45 11.90
CA SER A 560 21.00 -15.61 11.86
C SER A 560 20.41 -15.62 13.27
N LEU A 561 19.32 -14.89 13.46
CA LEU A 561 18.52 -14.95 14.70
C LEU A 561 17.93 -16.33 14.95
N ILE A 562 17.61 -17.08 13.92
CA ILE A 562 17.05 -18.43 14.01
C ILE A 562 18.07 -19.39 14.64
N ASN A 563 19.38 -19.23 14.35
CA ASN A 563 20.44 -20.10 14.79
C ASN A 563 21.19 -19.54 16.02
N PHE A 564 20.66 -18.51 16.68
CA PHE A 564 21.28 -17.97 17.86
C PHE A 564 20.98 -18.83 19.10
N GLU A 565 21.95 -19.54 19.61
CA GLU A 565 21.83 -20.44 20.78
C GLU A 565 22.63 -19.95 22.01
N SER A 566 23.41 -18.89 21.88
CA SER A 566 24.33 -18.43 22.92
C SER A 566 23.70 -17.51 23.96
N TRP A 567 22.43 -17.76 24.31
CA TRP A 567 21.65 -16.97 25.27
C TRP A 567 22.33 -16.78 26.63
N GLY A 568 23.01 -17.82 27.14
CA GLY A 568 23.71 -17.78 28.43
C GLY A 568 24.98 -16.92 28.46
N LEU A 569 25.43 -16.40 27.29
CA LEU A 569 26.58 -15.48 27.22
C LEU A 569 26.15 -14.02 27.23
N LEU A 570 24.86 -13.75 27.08
CA LEU A 570 24.30 -12.41 27.11
C LEU A 570 24.23 -11.89 28.58
N PRO A 571 24.29 -10.56 28.82
CA PRO A 571 24.22 -10.00 30.15
C PRO A 571 22.90 -10.36 30.83
N ASN A 572 22.93 -10.43 32.18
CA ASN A 572 21.74 -10.71 32.98
C ASN A 572 20.92 -9.41 33.13
N ILE A 573 19.80 -9.34 32.40
CA ILE A 573 18.87 -8.20 32.44
C ILE A 573 17.54 -8.61 33.06
N LYS A 574 16.65 -7.65 33.30
CA LYS A 574 15.35 -7.88 33.95
C LYS A 574 14.44 -8.86 33.19
N TYR A 575 14.64 -9.01 31.88
CA TYR A 575 13.78 -9.78 31.00
C TYR A 575 14.47 -11.05 30.55
N GLU A 576 13.69 -12.12 30.32
CA GLU A 576 14.18 -13.39 29.79
C GLU A 576 14.60 -13.22 28.34
N TRP A 577 15.81 -13.70 28.00
CA TRP A 577 16.32 -13.63 26.63
C TRP A 577 15.54 -14.52 25.68
N ASN A 578 15.17 -13.92 24.57
CA ASN A 578 14.55 -14.56 23.44
C ASN A 578 14.86 -13.79 22.13
N SER A 579 14.51 -14.34 20.98
CA SER A 579 14.81 -13.73 19.67
C SER A 579 14.10 -12.38 19.45
N PHE A 580 12.91 -12.19 20.01
CA PHE A 580 12.17 -10.93 19.91
C PHE A 580 12.87 -9.79 20.65
N LEU A 581 13.29 -10.08 21.88
CA LEU A 581 13.99 -9.08 22.69
C LEU A 581 15.35 -8.75 22.08
N LEU A 582 16.13 -9.76 21.67
CA LEU A 582 17.43 -9.56 21.06
C LEU A 582 17.32 -8.72 19.77
N ARG A 583 16.36 -9.05 18.92
CA ARG A 583 16.08 -8.25 17.72
C ARG A 583 15.75 -6.82 18.05
N SER A 584 14.82 -6.58 18.97
CA SER A 584 14.42 -5.22 19.38
C SER A 584 15.57 -4.39 19.93
N ILE A 585 16.47 -5.00 20.70
CA ILE A 585 17.66 -4.32 21.23
C ILE A 585 18.60 -3.94 20.07
N ILE A 586 18.85 -4.86 19.15
CA ILE A 586 19.73 -4.57 18.01
C ILE A 586 19.15 -3.45 17.15
N GLU A 587 17.89 -3.53 16.76
CA GLU A 587 17.27 -2.54 15.88
C GLU A 587 17.17 -1.14 16.49
N LYS A 588 16.97 -1.06 17.81
CA LYS A 588 16.60 0.22 18.46
C LYS A 588 17.68 0.81 19.34
N LEU A 589 18.63 0.01 19.80
CA LEU A 589 19.61 0.41 20.80
C LEU A 589 21.04 0.15 20.38
N SER A 590 21.33 -0.80 19.47
CA SER A 590 22.69 -1.07 19.01
C SER A 590 23.16 0.02 18.06
N SER A 591 24.43 0.41 18.23
CA SER A 591 25.13 1.32 17.31
C SER A 591 26.04 0.61 16.33
N LYS A 592 26.38 -0.67 16.59
CA LYS A 592 27.34 -1.45 15.78
C LYS A 592 26.69 -2.51 14.91
N LEU A 593 25.47 -2.89 15.25
CA LEU A 593 24.76 -3.99 14.59
C LEU A 593 23.47 -3.48 13.93
N LYS A 594 23.13 -4.06 12.79
CA LYS A 594 21.86 -3.85 12.10
C LYS A 594 21.23 -5.19 11.75
N ILE A 595 19.91 -5.18 11.54
CA ILE A 595 19.17 -6.33 11.06
C ILE A 595 18.90 -6.16 9.57
N ILE A 596 19.21 -7.17 8.77
CA ILE A 596 18.75 -7.32 7.40
C ILE A 596 17.50 -8.20 7.45
N GLU A 597 16.40 -7.68 6.96
CA GLU A 597 15.13 -8.40 6.93
C GLU A 597 15.08 -9.37 5.75
N THR A 598 14.50 -10.54 6.00
CA THR A 598 13.94 -11.36 4.94
C THR A 598 12.49 -10.92 4.74
N ARG A 599 12.01 -10.83 3.50
CA ARG A 599 10.74 -10.20 3.08
C ARG A 599 9.45 -10.54 3.86
N LYS A 600 9.44 -11.43 4.85
CA LYS A 600 8.25 -11.72 5.67
C LYS A 600 8.52 -11.58 7.15
N LYS A 601 7.83 -10.61 7.77
CA LYS A 601 7.58 -10.59 9.21
C LYS A 601 6.57 -11.69 9.55
N ASN A 602 7.06 -12.87 9.93
CA ASN A 602 6.19 -13.82 10.62
C ASN A 602 6.13 -13.43 12.10
N ARG A 603 4.95 -13.16 12.63
CA ARG A 603 4.78 -12.73 14.02
C ARG A 603 5.09 -13.85 15.04
N ASN A 604 5.11 -15.09 14.61
CA ASN A 604 5.39 -16.23 15.45
C ASN A 604 6.88 -16.62 15.51
N PHE A 605 7.72 -16.06 14.60
CA PHE A 605 9.15 -16.31 14.56
C PHE A 605 9.89 -15.02 14.27
N GLU A 606 10.87 -14.68 15.12
CA GLU A 606 11.79 -13.61 14.77
C GLU A 606 12.80 -14.13 13.75
N ARG A 607 12.65 -13.63 12.55
CA ARG A 607 13.63 -13.78 11.47
C ARG A 607 14.45 -12.52 11.39
N GLY A 608 15.64 -12.64 10.91
CA GLY A 608 16.53 -11.51 10.68
C GLY A 608 17.97 -11.98 10.68
N ILE A 609 18.74 -11.29 9.91
CA ILE A 609 20.18 -11.54 9.79
C ILE A 609 20.88 -10.36 10.43
N ILE A 610 21.62 -10.64 11.48
CA ILE A 610 22.42 -9.65 12.18
C ILE A 610 23.72 -9.47 11.42
N VAL A 611 24.05 -8.24 11.06
CA VAL A 611 25.31 -7.86 10.43
C VAL A 611 25.87 -6.59 11.10
N ASN A 612 27.14 -6.31 10.88
CA ASN A 612 27.71 -5.04 11.33
C ASN A 612 27.11 -3.87 10.54
N VAL A 613 26.90 -2.72 11.19
CA VAL A 613 26.40 -1.50 10.53
C VAL A 613 27.30 -1.10 9.36
N ASP A 614 28.61 -1.26 9.51
CA ASP A 614 29.60 -0.94 8.48
C ASP A 614 29.70 -1.99 7.36
N SER A 615 28.94 -3.08 7.43
CA SER A 615 28.91 -4.08 6.36
C SER A 615 28.32 -3.50 5.08
N SER A 616 28.82 -3.98 3.93
CA SER A 616 28.29 -3.60 2.60
C SER A 616 26.89 -4.18 2.32
N PHE A 617 26.40 -5.06 3.20
CA PHE A 617 25.11 -5.71 3.00
C PHE A 617 23.95 -4.74 3.28
N SER A 618 23.08 -4.58 2.29
CA SER A 618 21.84 -3.83 2.36
C SER A 618 20.62 -4.75 2.22
N GLU A 619 20.79 -5.89 1.52
CA GLU A 619 19.71 -6.81 1.20
C GLU A 619 20.05 -8.26 1.56
N TYR A 620 19.02 -9.08 1.75
CA TYR A 620 19.14 -10.50 2.03
C TYR A 620 19.90 -11.27 0.95
N SER A 621 19.62 -10.95 -0.32
CA SER A 621 20.25 -11.60 -1.47
C SER A 621 21.77 -11.39 -1.50
N GLU A 622 22.24 -10.25 -1.03
CA GLU A 622 23.70 -9.96 -0.94
C GLU A 622 24.40 -10.82 0.11
N VAL A 623 23.73 -11.04 1.27
CA VAL A 623 24.27 -11.93 2.30
C VAL A 623 24.37 -13.36 1.80
N VAL A 624 23.34 -13.86 1.11
CA VAL A 624 23.34 -15.20 0.51
C VAL A 624 24.41 -15.31 -0.58
N ALA A 625 24.49 -14.31 -1.48
CA ALA A 625 25.51 -14.30 -2.54
C ALA A 625 26.93 -14.30 -1.98
N ASN A 626 27.18 -13.50 -0.96
CA ASN A 626 28.49 -13.47 -0.30
C ASN A 626 28.82 -14.83 0.32
N TYR A 627 27.87 -15.44 1.04
CA TYR A 627 28.06 -16.75 1.62
C TYR A 627 28.40 -17.80 0.53
N LEU A 628 27.67 -17.81 -0.57
CA LEU A 628 27.90 -18.73 -1.68
C LEU A 628 29.27 -18.51 -2.31
N LYS A 629 29.68 -17.27 -2.57
CA LYS A 629 31.01 -16.90 -3.11
C LYS A 629 32.14 -17.38 -2.19
N GLU A 630 32.04 -17.11 -0.90
CA GLU A 630 33.07 -17.52 0.08
C GLU A 630 33.20 -19.06 0.19
N ASN A 631 32.11 -19.79 -0.08
CA ASN A 631 32.12 -21.26 -0.10
C ASN A 631 32.36 -21.86 -1.51
N GLY A 632 32.72 -21.03 -2.50
CA GLY A 632 33.14 -21.48 -3.83
C GLY A 632 32.01 -21.84 -4.79
N TYR A 633 30.77 -21.41 -4.51
CA TYR A 633 29.62 -21.63 -5.39
C TYR A 633 29.44 -20.43 -6.34
N SER A 634 29.65 -20.65 -7.64
CA SER A 634 29.23 -19.71 -8.69
C SER A 634 27.84 -20.04 -9.23
N THR A 635 27.49 -21.34 -9.22
CA THR A 635 26.18 -21.88 -9.54
C THR A 635 25.78 -22.93 -8.51
N ILE A 636 24.50 -23.09 -8.25
CA ILE A 636 24.00 -24.03 -7.24
C ILE A 636 22.59 -24.50 -7.57
N SER A 637 22.32 -25.79 -7.44
CA SER A 637 20.97 -26.33 -7.63
C SER A 637 20.03 -25.88 -6.52
N LYS A 638 18.72 -25.85 -6.82
CA LYS A 638 17.66 -25.41 -5.91
C LYS A 638 17.67 -26.20 -4.60
N SER A 639 17.76 -27.52 -4.66
CA SER A 639 17.79 -28.40 -3.47
C SER A 639 19.00 -28.11 -2.58
N LYS A 640 20.19 -27.97 -3.17
CA LYS A 640 21.41 -27.72 -2.42
C LYS A 640 21.39 -26.30 -1.80
N LEU A 641 20.89 -25.30 -2.52
CA LEU A 641 20.71 -23.98 -1.97
C LEU A 641 19.77 -24.00 -0.77
N LEU A 642 18.61 -24.67 -0.89
CA LEU A 642 17.66 -24.77 0.21
C LEU A 642 18.29 -25.42 1.45
N SER A 643 19.04 -26.52 1.29
CA SER A 643 19.73 -27.16 2.40
C SER A 643 20.72 -26.22 3.10
N ILE A 644 21.51 -25.48 2.32
CA ILE A 644 22.46 -24.48 2.85
C ILE A 644 21.71 -23.37 3.59
N LEU A 645 20.65 -22.83 3.01
CA LEU A 645 19.90 -21.77 3.64
C LEU A 645 19.26 -22.19 4.96
N ILE A 646 18.78 -23.43 5.06
CA ILE A 646 18.24 -23.99 6.31
C ILE A 646 19.37 -24.20 7.33
N GLU A 647 20.48 -24.80 6.94
CA GLU A 647 21.63 -25.07 7.82
C GLU A 647 22.22 -23.75 8.38
N THR A 648 22.30 -22.72 7.57
CA THR A 648 22.80 -21.41 7.99
C THR A 648 21.76 -20.57 8.74
N GLY A 649 20.51 -21.02 8.79
CA GLY A 649 19.40 -20.25 9.37
C GLY A 649 18.97 -19.03 8.54
N LEU A 650 19.41 -18.97 7.29
CA LEU A 650 18.99 -17.90 6.35
C LEU A 650 17.56 -18.09 5.88
N THR A 651 17.05 -19.30 5.93
CA THR A 651 15.61 -19.57 5.79
C THR A 651 15.18 -20.66 6.76
N TYR A 652 13.86 -20.81 6.95
CA TYR A 652 13.30 -21.86 7.79
C TYR A 652 12.90 -23.10 6.97
N LYS A 653 12.22 -22.92 5.82
CA LYS A 653 11.65 -24.04 5.04
C LYS A 653 11.71 -23.88 3.52
N ILE A 654 11.74 -22.67 3.00
CA ILE A 654 11.63 -22.41 1.56
C ILE A 654 12.69 -21.41 1.10
N ILE A 655 13.03 -21.45 -0.19
CA ILE A 655 13.91 -20.43 -0.80
C ILE A 655 13.08 -19.15 -0.97
N PRO A 656 13.52 -18.03 -0.36
CA PRO A 656 12.86 -16.74 -0.54
C PRO A 656 12.83 -16.32 -2.01
N LYS A 657 11.70 -15.76 -2.46
CA LYS A 657 11.48 -15.39 -3.86
C LYS A 657 12.46 -14.36 -4.38
N GLU A 658 12.93 -13.47 -3.51
CA GLU A 658 13.94 -12.47 -3.87
C GLU A 658 15.23 -13.06 -4.45
N LEU A 659 15.56 -14.31 -4.10
CA LEU A 659 16.72 -15.00 -4.66
C LEU A 659 16.53 -15.45 -6.11
N TYR A 660 15.30 -15.53 -6.61
CA TYR A 660 15.05 -15.94 -8.00
C TYR A 660 15.38 -14.84 -9.00
N ASN A 661 15.33 -13.57 -8.61
CA ASN A 661 15.63 -12.45 -9.48
C ASN A 661 16.07 -11.22 -8.67
N SER A 662 17.28 -11.30 -8.08
CA SER A 662 17.94 -10.16 -7.42
C SER A 662 19.12 -9.66 -8.26
N GLU A 663 19.73 -8.55 -7.84
CA GLU A 663 20.96 -8.07 -8.47
C GLU A 663 22.14 -9.01 -8.21
N SER A 664 22.14 -9.70 -7.07
CA SER A 664 23.25 -10.55 -6.62
C SER A 664 23.08 -12.03 -6.97
N ILE A 665 21.84 -12.49 -7.20
CA ILE A 665 21.51 -13.89 -7.51
C ILE A 665 20.39 -13.93 -8.54
N LYS A 666 20.50 -14.82 -9.52
CA LYS A 666 19.47 -15.07 -10.55
C LYS A 666 19.21 -16.56 -10.70
N TYR A 667 17.97 -16.91 -10.96
CA TYR A 667 17.59 -18.29 -11.28
C TYR A 667 17.51 -18.46 -12.79
N LEU A 668 18.47 -19.21 -13.36
CA LEU A 668 18.62 -19.45 -14.79
C LEU A 668 18.86 -20.94 -15.02
N ASP A 669 18.22 -21.51 -16.03
CA ASP A 669 18.43 -22.91 -16.47
C ASP A 669 18.34 -23.94 -15.33
N GLU A 670 17.37 -23.77 -14.42
CA GLU A 670 17.12 -24.61 -13.24
C GLU A 670 18.21 -24.53 -12.14
N GLU A 671 19.13 -23.57 -12.20
CA GLU A 671 20.16 -23.31 -11.20
C GLU A 671 20.13 -21.84 -10.72
N PHE A 672 20.58 -21.62 -9.50
CA PHE A 672 20.87 -20.27 -9.00
C PHE A 672 22.30 -19.88 -9.36
N VAL A 673 22.43 -18.76 -10.03
CA VAL A 673 23.70 -18.20 -10.47
C VAL A 673 24.01 -16.98 -9.61
N VAL A 674 25.20 -16.97 -9.00
CA VAL A 674 25.70 -15.82 -8.23
C VAL A 674 26.30 -14.80 -9.19
N VAL A 675 25.80 -13.58 -9.18
CA VAL A 675 26.17 -12.49 -10.12
C VAL A 675 27.39 -11.72 -9.61
#